data_84fa1cc52c0298fb690d23385fb45ae4
#
_entry.id   84fa1cc52c0298fb690d23385fb45ae4
#
_cell.length_a   1.000
_cell.length_b   1.000
_cell.length_c   1.000
_cell.angle_alpha   90.00
_cell.angle_beta   90.00
_cell.angle_gamma   90.00
#
_symmetry.space_group_name_H-M   'P 1'
#
loop_
_entity.id
_entity.type
_entity.pdbx_description
1 polymer ?
#
loop_
_entity_poly.entity_id
_entity_poly.type
_entity_poly.pdbx_seq_one_letter_code
_entity_poly.pdbx_strand_id
1 'polypeptide(L)'
;MSDAAPGPVRPNELTVRSLILGALITVVFTAANVYFGLKAALTFASSIPAAVISMAVLSAFKGSSIQENNIVQTVASAAGALASVVFVLPGLIMVGWWTHFPFWLTFGLCALGGVLGVTFSIPLRRALVTGSDLPFPEGVACAEVLKVGTGEFHGDPMEAALGAAASKAGLLAVVWGAVASAVYLVIVNTQLFASDLARYVRVGRGATGFDVGFSLALYGVGQLVGLWVGVAMLFGVLIAWAGIVPMLFAMSAHAGPVADAALDIWAHKVRFIGAGEIGTAAVWSLVKLARPVLGGLNSAIAASRQRHASGQVTLALEEQDLPIGWTGAITAASLVAIGGMLLYLAHQGGLGAASGALVAGGVVYVLVIGLFVSTICGYMAGLIGSSNSPVSGVGILAVLLAALLMAGVVRPLVGANLGPALVAFALFATTFVFSAAIIGNDNLQDLKTGQLVGATPWKQQAALIVGVLVGAAVIPPVLDLLNRAYGFAGAPGVNPAHALSAPQASLISSLAKGVIQGQLDWTLIGAGAGLGVVVIAIDEALGLMKRPRLAPLAVGMGIYLPMATTLTVIVGAIGGAIFDRRADKQPDAAAIKQLGVLLASGLIVGEGLMGVLLAGAVVASGKSEPIALVGDNFLVASQWLGGAVFVATILALYAVIGRLSRAKRGL
;
A
#
# COMPACT_ATOMS: atom_id res chain seq x y z
N MET A 1 13.28 53.66 -25.10
CA MET A 1 12.61 52.36 -25.21
C MET A 1 13.58 51.34 -24.63
N SER A 2 13.36 50.93 -23.38
CA SER A 2 14.19 49.92 -22.71
C SER A 2 13.72 48.55 -23.18
N ASP A 3 14.53 47.81 -23.89
CA ASP A 3 14.32 46.38 -24.14
C ASP A 3 14.31 45.66 -22.78
N ALA A 4 13.11 45.44 -22.25
CA ALA A 4 12.96 44.50 -21.15
C ALA A 4 13.29 43.11 -21.69
N ALA A 5 14.38 42.51 -21.17
CA ALA A 5 14.72 41.13 -21.47
C ALA A 5 13.46 40.25 -21.32
N PRO A 6 13.18 39.33 -22.26
CA PRO A 6 12.04 38.43 -22.16
C PRO A 6 12.17 37.69 -20.83
N GLY A 7 11.15 37.83 -19.98
CA GLY A 7 11.12 37.12 -18.71
C GLY A 7 11.26 35.62 -18.96
N PRO A 8 11.79 34.85 -17.99
CA PRO A 8 12.06 33.42 -18.17
C PRO A 8 10.79 32.72 -18.67
N VAL A 9 10.93 32.02 -19.79
CA VAL A 9 9.84 31.23 -20.39
C VAL A 9 9.36 30.27 -19.33
N ARG A 10 8.11 30.43 -18.87
CA ARG A 10 7.53 29.57 -17.85
C ARG A 10 7.38 28.16 -18.43
N PRO A 11 7.95 27.12 -17.82
CA PRO A 11 7.80 25.77 -18.32
C PRO A 11 6.32 25.36 -18.26
N ASN A 12 5.88 24.59 -19.27
CA ASN A 12 4.55 23.96 -19.24
C ASN A 12 4.54 22.89 -18.15
N GLU A 13 3.78 23.09 -17.08
CA GLU A 13 3.69 22.14 -15.96
C GLU A 13 2.38 21.37 -16.06
N LEU A 14 1.25 22.03 -15.75
CA LEU A 14 -0.10 21.42 -15.74
C LEU A 14 -0.70 21.50 -17.14
N THR A 15 -0.57 20.44 -17.91
CA THR A 15 -1.09 20.34 -19.28
C THR A 15 -2.20 19.29 -19.36
N VAL A 16 -3.07 19.40 -20.37
CA VAL A 16 -4.13 18.39 -20.58
C VAL A 16 -3.51 17.01 -20.86
N ARG A 17 -2.41 16.95 -21.62
CA ARG A 17 -1.75 15.68 -21.92
C ARG A 17 -1.13 15.05 -20.68
N SER A 18 -0.56 15.84 -19.75
CA SER A 18 -0.04 15.31 -18.48
C SER A 18 -1.16 14.76 -17.60
N LEU A 19 -2.30 15.42 -17.53
CA LEU A 19 -3.45 14.93 -16.77
C LEU A 19 -4.04 13.65 -17.37
N ILE A 20 -4.18 13.58 -18.71
CA ILE A 20 -4.68 12.37 -19.39
C ILE A 20 -3.73 11.21 -19.20
N LEU A 21 -2.43 11.40 -19.43
CA LEU A 21 -1.43 10.35 -19.25
C LEU A 21 -1.37 9.88 -17.79
N GLY A 22 -1.36 10.83 -16.84
CA GLY A 22 -1.42 10.52 -15.41
C GLY A 22 -2.67 9.73 -15.04
N ALA A 23 -3.84 10.14 -15.55
CA ALA A 23 -5.10 9.43 -15.32
C ALA A 23 -5.07 8.00 -15.87
N LEU A 24 -4.55 7.79 -17.09
CA LEU A 24 -4.42 6.44 -17.68
C LEU A 24 -3.51 5.54 -16.85
N ILE A 25 -2.37 6.06 -16.39
CA ILE A 25 -1.46 5.32 -15.51
C ILE A 25 -2.14 5.05 -14.17
N THR A 26 -2.92 6.01 -13.63
CA THR A 26 -3.70 5.83 -12.39
C THR A 26 -4.70 4.68 -12.52
N VAL A 27 -5.44 4.59 -13.63
CA VAL A 27 -6.41 3.49 -13.87
C VAL A 27 -5.70 2.13 -13.80
N VAL A 28 -4.59 1.99 -14.55
CA VAL A 28 -3.81 0.75 -14.63
C VAL A 28 -3.25 0.37 -13.26
N PHE A 29 -2.59 1.31 -12.58
CA PHE A 29 -1.92 1.01 -11.31
C PHE A 29 -2.90 0.85 -10.14
N THR A 30 -4.03 1.57 -10.15
CA THR A 30 -5.09 1.36 -9.15
C THR A 30 -5.66 -0.05 -9.24
N ALA A 31 -6.02 -0.50 -10.46
CA ALA A 31 -6.55 -1.85 -10.66
C ALA A 31 -5.57 -2.93 -10.20
N ALA A 32 -4.28 -2.79 -10.56
CA ALA A 32 -3.22 -3.70 -10.13
C ALA A 32 -3.04 -3.70 -8.60
N ASN A 33 -2.98 -2.52 -7.97
CA ASN A 33 -2.80 -2.40 -6.52
C ASN A 33 -4.00 -2.91 -5.73
N VAL A 34 -5.25 -2.73 -6.23
CA VAL A 34 -6.46 -3.28 -5.60
C VAL A 34 -6.39 -4.81 -5.53
N TYR A 35 -6.11 -5.48 -6.66
CA TYR A 35 -5.96 -6.93 -6.68
C TYR A 35 -4.83 -7.39 -5.76
N PHE A 36 -3.67 -6.73 -5.87
CA PHE A 36 -2.49 -7.12 -5.14
C PHE A 36 -2.64 -6.87 -3.62
N GLY A 37 -3.23 -5.74 -3.23
CA GLY A 37 -3.52 -5.42 -1.83
C GLY A 37 -4.44 -6.45 -1.17
N LEU A 38 -5.43 -6.96 -1.89
CA LEU A 38 -6.32 -8.03 -1.42
C LEU A 38 -5.59 -9.37 -1.31
N LYS A 39 -4.66 -9.66 -2.21
CA LYS A 39 -3.91 -10.93 -2.22
C LYS A 39 -2.80 -10.95 -1.17
N ALA A 40 -2.04 -9.85 -1.06
CA ALA A 40 -0.77 -9.81 -0.33
C ALA A 40 -0.77 -8.92 0.92
N ALA A 41 -1.84 -8.17 1.17
CA ALA A 41 -1.90 -7.15 2.23
C ALA A 41 -0.87 -6.02 2.09
N LEU A 42 -0.38 -5.79 0.89
CA LEU A 42 0.62 -4.79 0.56
C LEU A 42 0.21 -4.05 -0.70
N THR A 43 0.53 -2.77 -0.78
CA THR A 43 0.48 -1.97 -2.02
C THR A 43 1.87 -1.48 -2.35
N PHE A 44 2.13 -1.15 -3.60
CA PHE A 44 3.42 -0.62 -4.03
C PHE A 44 3.30 0.84 -4.45
N ALA A 45 4.35 1.62 -4.18
CA ALA A 45 4.42 3.01 -4.61
C ALA A 45 4.52 3.10 -6.13
N SER A 46 3.62 3.85 -6.75
CA SER A 46 3.54 4.01 -8.20
C SER A 46 4.37 5.19 -8.75
N SER A 47 4.92 6.04 -7.89
CA SER A 47 5.59 7.29 -8.25
C SER A 47 6.77 7.11 -9.22
N ILE A 48 7.75 6.25 -8.87
CA ILE A 48 8.93 6.03 -9.72
C ILE A 48 8.58 5.33 -11.03
N PRO A 49 7.82 4.21 -11.06
CA PRO A 49 7.38 3.62 -12.33
C PRO A 49 6.59 4.59 -13.21
N ALA A 50 5.72 5.41 -12.62
CA ALA A 50 4.97 6.41 -13.35
C ALA A 50 5.87 7.50 -13.96
N ALA A 51 6.88 7.97 -13.23
CA ALA A 51 7.86 8.91 -13.74
C ALA A 51 8.60 8.34 -14.98
N VAL A 52 9.04 7.07 -14.92
CA VAL A 52 9.73 6.41 -16.03
C VAL A 52 8.82 6.26 -17.25
N ILE A 53 7.56 5.83 -17.05
CA ILE A 53 6.58 5.71 -18.14
C ILE A 53 6.28 7.09 -18.73
N SER A 54 6.11 8.11 -17.89
CA SER A 54 5.86 9.50 -18.30
C SER A 54 6.96 10.01 -19.21
N MET A 55 8.21 9.90 -18.79
CA MET A 55 9.37 10.34 -19.58
C MET A 55 9.45 9.63 -20.92
N ALA A 56 9.23 8.32 -20.94
CA ALA A 56 9.25 7.54 -22.17
C ALA A 56 8.15 7.95 -23.14
N VAL A 57 6.94 8.23 -22.65
CA VAL A 57 5.80 8.64 -23.50
C VAL A 57 5.94 10.10 -23.91
N LEU A 58 6.23 11.01 -22.97
CA LEU A 58 6.29 12.45 -23.26
C LEU A 58 7.52 12.83 -24.08
N SER A 59 8.58 12.02 -24.11
CA SER A 59 9.72 12.22 -25.02
C SER A 59 9.35 12.24 -26.51
N ALA A 60 8.22 11.60 -26.88
CA ALA A 60 7.68 11.64 -28.25
C ALA A 60 7.02 12.99 -28.59
N PHE A 61 6.77 13.86 -27.62
CA PHE A 61 6.09 15.14 -27.80
C PHE A 61 7.07 16.31 -27.66
N LYS A 62 7.03 17.26 -28.58
CA LYS A 62 7.86 18.47 -28.51
C LYS A 62 7.51 19.33 -27.30
N GLY A 63 8.52 19.87 -26.63
CA GLY A 63 8.36 20.83 -25.52
C GLY A 63 7.86 20.19 -24.22
N SER A 64 8.14 18.91 -23.98
CA SER A 64 7.94 18.31 -22.66
C SER A 64 8.96 18.86 -21.67
N SER A 65 8.53 19.14 -20.45
CA SER A 65 9.37 19.62 -19.35
C SER A 65 9.48 18.58 -18.24
N ILE A 66 10.48 18.70 -17.38
CA ILE A 66 10.61 17.86 -16.19
C ILE A 66 9.42 18.05 -15.24
N GLN A 67 8.90 19.29 -15.14
CA GLN A 67 7.75 19.62 -14.33
C GLN A 67 6.47 18.97 -14.87
N GLU A 68 6.31 18.89 -16.19
CA GLU A 68 5.19 18.18 -16.80
C GLU A 68 5.24 16.67 -16.50
N ASN A 69 6.41 16.06 -16.55
CA ASN A 69 6.62 14.67 -16.14
C ASN A 69 6.35 14.47 -14.65
N ASN A 70 6.71 15.42 -13.81
CA ASN A 70 6.39 15.40 -12.39
C ASN A 70 4.87 15.48 -12.13
N ILE A 71 4.11 16.27 -12.92
CA ILE A 71 2.63 16.28 -12.81
C ILE A 71 2.05 14.90 -13.16
N VAL A 72 2.51 14.24 -14.23
CA VAL A 72 2.07 12.86 -14.56
C VAL A 72 2.33 11.91 -13.39
N GLN A 73 3.54 11.97 -12.84
CA GLN A 73 3.95 11.15 -11.70
C GLN A 73 3.05 11.43 -10.48
N THR A 74 2.77 12.70 -10.17
CA THR A 74 1.91 13.10 -9.04
C THR A 74 0.47 12.61 -9.21
N VAL A 75 -0.12 12.72 -10.41
CA VAL A 75 -1.46 12.14 -10.69
C VAL A 75 -1.46 10.64 -10.47
N ALA A 76 -0.44 9.96 -10.97
CA ALA A 76 -0.34 8.50 -10.92
C ALA A 76 0.04 7.96 -9.54
N SER A 77 0.67 8.74 -8.66
CA SER A 77 1.01 8.32 -7.29
C SER A 77 -0.22 8.00 -6.47
N ALA A 78 -1.33 8.72 -6.72
CA ALA A 78 -2.62 8.45 -6.08
C ALA A 78 -3.10 7.00 -6.25
N ALA A 79 -2.68 6.31 -7.33
CA ALA A 79 -3.06 4.92 -7.59
C ALA A 79 -2.55 3.95 -6.52
N GLY A 80 -1.29 4.04 -6.18
CA GLY A 80 -0.67 3.20 -5.15
C GLY A 80 -1.22 3.51 -3.75
N ALA A 81 -1.29 4.80 -3.44
CA ALA A 81 -1.77 5.29 -2.17
C ALA A 81 -3.25 4.91 -1.94
N LEU A 82 -4.16 5.41 -2.76
CA LEU A 82 -5.60 5.26 -2.53
C LEU A 82 -6.07 3.81 -2.60
N ALA A 83 -5.41 2.96 -3.42
CA ALA A 83 -5.74 1.54 -3.49
C ALA A 83 -5.63 0.84 -2.13
N SER A 84 -4.86 1.37 -1.17
CA SER A 84 -4.76 0.79 0.18
C SER A 84 -6.09 0.83 0.98
N VAL A 85 -7.13 1.52 0.51
CA VAL A 85 -8.48 1.45 1.10
C VAL A 85 -9.05 0.02 1.09
N VAL A 86 -8.51 -0.87 0.24
CA VAL A 86 -8.85 -2.31 0.22
C VAL A 86 -8.48 -3.02 1.53
N PHE A 87 -7.70 -2.39 2.39
CA PHE A 87 -7.41 -2.89 3.73
C PHE A 87 -8.57 -2.68 4.73
N VAL A 88 -9.57 -1.88 4.37
CA VAL A 88 -10.74 -1.59 5.22
C VAL A 88 -12.05 -1.95 4.52
N LEU A 89 -12.26 -1.51 3.27
CA LEU A 89 -13.53 -1.62 2.55
C LEU A 89 -14.10 -3.04 2.46
N PRO A 90 -13.33 -4.10 2.14
CA PRO A 90 -13.85 -5.47 2.10
C PRO A 90 -14.39 -5.94 3.45
N GLY A 91 -13.96 -5.31 4.55
CA GLY A 91 -14.49 -5.55 5.88
C GLY A 91 -16.01 -5.37 5.96
N LEU A 92 -16.58 -4.44 5.17
CA LEU A 92 -18.04 -4.25 5.12
C LEU A 92 -18.78 -5.46 4.53
N ILE A 93 -18.19 -6.16 3.57
CA ILE A 93 -18.69 -7.44 3.07
C ILE A 93 -18.49 -8.55 4.12
N MET A 94 -17.30 -8.61 4.74
CA MET A 94 -16.96 -9.65 5.72
C MET A 94 -17.84 -9.60 6.97
N VAL A 95 -18.29 -8.41 7.40
CA VAL A 95 -19.22 -8.26 8.52
C VAL A 95 -20.69 -8.44 8.11
N GLY A 96 -20.94 -8.69 6.82
CA GLY A 96 -22.30 -8.91 6.28
C GLY A 96 -23.14 -7.64 6.14
N TRP A 97 -22.51 -6.45 6.20
CA TRP A 97 -23.22 -5.18 5.99
C TRP A 97 -23.52 -4.92 4.52
N TRP A 98 -22.57 -5.21 3.64
CA TRP A 98 -22.71 -5.16 2.20
C TRP A 98 -22.65 -6.55 1.58
N THR A 99 -23.34 -6.73 0.43
CA THR A 99 -23.22 -7.91 -0.45
C THR A 99 -22.44 -7.61 -1.72
N HIS A 100 -22.35 -6.34 -2.09
CA HIS A 100 -21.63 -5.80 -3.25
C HIS A 100 -21.11 -4.40 -2.90
N PHE A 101 -20.24 -3.83 -3.75
CA PHE A 101 -19.73 -2.47 -3.53
C PHE A 101 -20.60 -1.44 -4.27
N PRO A 102 -21.47 -0.67 -3.59
CA PRO A 102 -22.25 0.39 -4.21
C PRO A 102 -21.33 1.47 -4.76
N PHE A 103 -21.39 1.72 -6.08
CA PHE A 103 -20.43 2.59 -6.76
C PHE A 103 -20.30 3.96 -6.10
N TRP A 104 -21.40 4.69 -5.93
CA TRP A 104 -21.36 6.07 -5.42
C TRP A 104 -20.93 6.18 -3.94
N LEU A 105 -21.29 5.20 -3.11
CA LEU A 105 -20.86 5.18 -1.72
C LEU A 105 -19.37 4.86 -1.62
N THR A 106 -18.91 3.85 -2.34
CA THR A 106 -17.49 3.47 -2.36
C THR A 106 -16.63 4.55 -2.98
N PHE A 107 -17.07 5.16 -4.10
CA PHE A 107 -16.44 6.32 -4.71
C PHE A 107 -16.33 7.48 -3.71
N GLY A 108 -17.43 7.81 -3.03
CA GLY A 108 -17.46 8.90 -2.04
C GLY A 108 -16.50 8.65 -0.88
N LEU A 109 -16.45 7.41 -0.34
CA LEU A 109 -15.51 7.04 0.73
C LEU A 109 -14.05 7.29 0.31
N CYS A 110 -13.69 6.83 -0.89
CA CYS A 110 -12.33 6.99 -1.42
C CYS A 110 -12.01 8.45 -1.79
N ALA A 111 -12.92 9.11 -2.52
CA ALA A 111 -12.70 10.46 -3.04
C ALA A 111 -12.64 11.50 -1.92
N LEU A 112 -13.63 11.51 -1.01
CA LEU A 112 -13.68 12.51 0.07
C LEU A 112 -12.54 12.31 1.07
N GLY A 113 -12.25 11.06 1.45
CA GLY A 113 -11.10 10.78 2.32
C GLY A 113 -9.78 11.14 1.65
N GLY A 114 -9.60 10.80 0.38
CA GLY A 114 -8.39 11.16 -0.37
C GLY A 114 -8.21 12.67 -0.55
N VAL A 115 -9.29 13.41 -0.88
CA VAL A 115 -9.26 14.88 -0.98
C VAL A 115 -8.92 15.52 0.37
N LEU A 116 -9.45 14.99 1.48
CA LEU A 116 -9.03 15.44 2.81
C LEU A 116 -7.53 15.23 3.03
N GLY A 117 -6.98 14.09 2.58
CA GLY A 117 -5.54 13.80 2.67
C GLY A 117 -4.70 14.84 1.92
N VAL A 118 -5.13 15.25 0.71
CA VAL A 118 -4.48 16.33 -0.02
C VAL A 118 -4.56 17.63 0.77
N THR A 119 -5.73 18.03 1.27
CA THR A 119 -5.89 19.30 2.00
C THR A 119 -5.13 19.30 3.33
N PHE A 120 -5.04 18.18 4.04
CA PHE A 120 -4.26 18.04 5.28
C PHE A 120 -2.75 18.12 5.02
N SER A 121 -2.28 17.61 3.89
CA SER A 121 -0.85 17.65 3.55
C SER A 121 -0.36 19.06 3.16
N ILE A 122 -1.23 19.99 2.76
CA ILE A 122 -0.84 21.35 2.37
C ILE A 122 -0.15 22.10 3.53
N PRO A 123 -0.74 22.25 4.71
CA PRO A 123 -0.04 22.87 5.85
C PRO A 123 1.17 22.03 6.30
N LEU A 124 1.10 20.70 6.19
CA LEU A 124 2.20 19.81 6.54
C LEU A 124 3.41 19.96 5.61
N ARG A 125 3.21 20.29 4.32
CA ARG A 125 4.30 20.53 3.37
C ARG A 125 5.24 21.63 3.88
N ARG A 126 4.69 22.77 4.30
CA ARG A 126 5.51 23.87 4.82
C ARG A 126 6.28 23.47 6.06
N ALA A 127 5.66 22.66 6.89
CA ALA A 127 6.25 22.17 8.11
C ALA A 127 7.32 21.11 7.87
N LEU A 128 7.04 20.11 7.06
CA LEU A 128 7.83 18.88 6.94
C LEU A 128 8.74 18.87 5.72
N VAL A 129 8.32 19.45 4.57
CA VAL A 129 9.12 19.42 3.33
C VAL A 129 10.05 20.63 3.23
N THR A 130 9.55 21.84 3.52
CA THR A 130 10.37 23.05 3.38
C THR A 130 10.98 23.52 4.70
N GLY A 131 10.41 23.17 5.84
CA GLY A 131 10.78 23.63 7.18
C GLY A 131 11.60 22.64 8.00
N SER A 132 11.96 21.48 7.46
CA SER A 132 12.70 20.43 8.18
C SER A 132 13.79 19.79 7.32
N ASP A 133 14.72 19.10 7.98
CA ASP A 133 15.80 18.32 7.34
C ASP A 133 15.40 16.86 7.11
N LEU A 134 14.10 16.57 6.96
CA LEU A 134 13.64 15.21 6.68
C LEU A 134 14.14 14.74 5.32
N PRO A 135 14.66 13.50 5.22
CA PRO A 135 15.33 13.01 4.01
C PRO A 135 14.41 12.76 2.81
N PHE A 136 13.13 12.48 3.01
CA PHE A 136 12.17 12.13 1.96
C PHE A 136 12.74 11.19 0.90
N PRO A 137 13.17 9.96 1.26
CA PRO A 137 14.01 9.13 0.40
C PRO A 137 13.37 8.79 -0.94
N GLU A 138 12.06 8.54 -1.00
CA GLU A 138 11.37 8.22 -2.25
C GLU A 138 11.18 9.46 -3.12
N GLY A 139 10.88 10.61 -2.52
CA GLY A 139 10.76 11.88 -3.24
C GLY A 139 12.08 12.32 -3.86
N VAL A 140 13.19 12.17 -3.12
CA VAL A 140 14.53 12.43 -3.63
C VAL A 140 14.87 11.46 -4.76
N ALA A 141 14.64 10.15 -4.57
CA ALA A 141 14.91 9.15 -5.60
C ALA A 141 14.11 9.41 -6.89
N CYS A 142 12.83 9.79 -6.76
CA CYS A 142 11.98 10.12 -7.89
C CYS A 142 12.47 11.38 -8.63
N ALA A 143 12.90 12.42 -7.90
CA ALA A 143 13.49 13.63 -8.48
C ALA A 143 14.76 13.32 -9.27
N GLU A 144 15.64 12.49 -8.73
CA GLU A 144 16.86 12.06 -9.44
C GLU A 144 16.53 11.27 -10.71
N VAL A 145 15.52 10.39 -10.67
CA VAL A 145 15.04 9.67 -11.86
C VAL A 145 14.55 10.63 -12.92
N LEU A 146 13.75 11.64 -12.53
CA LEU A 146 13.24 12.65 -13.46
C LEU A 146 14.37 13.50 -14.07
N LYS A 147 15.33 13.97 -13.28
CA LYS A 147 16.48 14.76 -13.75
C LYS A 147 17.32 13.96 -14.74
N VAL A 148 17.68 12.72 -14.40
CA VAL A 148 18.47 11.85 -15.29
C VAL A 148 17.72 11.55 -16.58
N GLY A 149 16.41 11.26 -16.49
CA GLY A 149 15.60 10.85 -17.65
C GLY A 149 15.26 11.99 -18.62
N THR A 150 15.19 13.24 -18.14
CA THR A 150 14.91 14.42 -18.97
C THR A 150 16.16 15.10 -19.52
N GLY A 151 17.36 14.69 -19.08
CA GLY A 151 18.63 15.26 -19.54
C GLY A 151 18.86 16.72 -19.10
N GLU A 152 18.20 17.18 -18.02
CA GLU A 152 18.37 18.54 -17.49
C GLU A 152 19.69 18.76 -16.72
N PHE A 153 20.69 17.91 -16.95
CA PHE A 153 22.07 18.20 -16.51
C PHE A 153 22.80 19.04 -17.55
N HIS A 154 22.81 20.34 -17.35
CA HIS A 154 23.74 21.34 -17.94
C HIS A 154 23.84 21.44 -19.48
N GLY A 155 22.83 20.99 -20.25
CA GLY A 155 22.75 21.28 -21.70
C GLY A 155 23.74 20.52 -22.59
N ASP A 156 24.41 19.47 -22.07
CA ASP A 156 25.27 18.60 -22.87
C ASP A 156 24.42 17.58 -23.66
N PRO A 157 24.51 17.56 -25.01
CA PRO A 157 23.78 16.58 -25.84
C PRO A 157 24.10 15.12 -25.49
N MET A 158 25.30 14.83 -24.97
CA MET A 158 25.70 13.50 -24.53
C MET A 158 24.96 13.08 -23.28
N GLU A 159 24.80 13.98 -22.31
CA GLU A 159 24.03 13.70 -21.08
C GLU A 159 22.55 13.50 -21.37
N ALA A 160 21.97 14.27 -22.30
CA ALA A 160 20.59 14.08 -22.75
C ALA A 160 20.38 12.71 -23.43
N ALA A 161 21.35 12.26 -24.25
CA ALA A 161 21.30 10.94 -24.88
C ALA A 161 21.38 9.79 -23.85
N LEU A 162 22.26 9.93 -22.83
CA LEU A 162 22.39 8.97 -21.72
C LEU A 162 21.13 8.93 -20.86
N GLY A 163 20.48 10.07 -20.61
CA GLY A 163 19.22 10.18 -19.91
C GLY A 163 18.08 9.46 -20.65
N ALA A 164 17.95 9.69 -21.96
CA ALA A 164 16.95 9.02 -22.80
C ALA A 164 17.16 7.50 -22.84
N ALA A 165 18.43 7.04 -22.92
CA ALA A 165 18.75 5.61 -22.87
C ALA A 165 18.41 4.99 -21.51
N ALA A 166 18.64 5.70 -20.41
CA ALA A 166 18.28 5.27 -19.05
C ALA A 166 16.76 5.14 -18.88
N SER A 167 16.00 6.13 -19.37
CA SER A 167 14.52 6.11 -19.35
C SER A 167 13.97 4.93 -20.15
N LYS A 168 14.50 4.68 -21.36
CA LYS A 168 14.12 3.53 -22.19
C LYS A 168 14.44 2.18 -21.52
N ALA A 169 15.62 2.05 -20.91
CA ALA A 169 16.00 0.83 -20.18
C ALA A 169 15.07 0.60 -18.97
N GLY A 170 14.71 1.67 -18.25
CA GLY A 170 13.75 1.62 -17.15
C GLY A 170 12.35 1.17 -17.59
N LEU A 171 11.83 1.77 -18.68
CA LEU A 171 10.54 1.35 -19.26
C LEU A 171 10.56 -0.12 -19.66
N LEU A 172 11.64 -0.57 -20.34
CA LEU A 172 11.79 -1.96 -20.74
C LEU A 172 11.83 -2.90 -19.53
N ALA A 173 12.46 -2.51 -18.42
CA ALA A 173 12.46 -3.30 -17.20
C ALA A 173 11.03 -3.48 -16.63
N VAL A 174 10.24 -2.41 -16.57
CA VAL A 174 8.82 -2.47 -16.14
C VAL A 174 8.01 -3.35 -17.09
N VAL A 175 8.14 -3.15 -18.40
CA VAL A 175 7.37 -3.91 -19.40
C VAL A 175 7.73 -5.40 -19.38
N TRP A 176 9.02 -5.76 -19.35
CA TRP A 176 9.43 -7.16 -19.25
C TRP A 176 8.95 -7.82 -17.96
N GLY A 177 9.03 -7.10 -16.84
CA GLY A 177 8.45 -7.57 -15.58
C GLY A 177 6.95 -7.82 -15.68
N ALA A 178 6.21 -6.85 -16.23
CA ALA A 178 4.76 -6.94 -16.35
C ALA A 178 4.32 -8.06 -17.30
N VAL A 179 4.94 -8.17 -18.46
CA VAL A 179 4.62 -9.23 -19.42
C VAL A 179 4.96 -10.62 -18.86
N ALA A 180 6.14 -10.79 -18.27
CA ALA A 180 6.55 -12.07 -17.71
C ALA A 180 5.60 -12.53 -16.58
N SER A 181 5.24 -11.62 -15.70
CA SER A 181 4.35 -11.91 -14.57
C SER A 181 2.91 -12.19 -15.03
N ALA A 182 2.40 -11.42 -15.99
CA ALA A 182 1.08 -11.63 -16.56
C ALA A 182 0.98 -12.98 -17.28
N VAL A 183 1.96 -13.33 -18.13
CA VAL A 183 2.01 -14.60 -18.84
C VAL A 183 2.14 -15.78 -17.86
N TYR A 184 3.01 -15.63 -16.85
CA TYR A 184 3.17 -16.65 -15.81
C TYR A 184 1.84 -16.91 -15.07
N LEU A 185 1.11 -15.87 -14.67
CA LEU A 185 -0.18 -16.00 -14.01
C LEU A 185 -1.22 -16.69 -14.92
N VAL A 186 -1.25 -16.36 -16.21
CA VAL A 186 -2.14 -17.06 -17.18
C VAL A 186 -1.82 -18.56 -17.19
N ILE A 187 -0.55 -18.94 -17.27
CA ILE A 187 -0.16 -20.36 -17.30
C ILE A 187 -0.51 -21.07 -15.98
N VAL A 188 -0.34 -20.41 -14.84
CA VAL A 188 -0.79 -20.94 -13.53
C VAL A 188 -2.31 -21.20 -13.56
N ASN A 189 -3.11 -20.30 -14.11
CA ASN A 189 -4.56 -20.48 -14.21
C ASN A 189 -4.99 -21.55 -15.23
N THR A 190 -4.10 -22.02 -16.10
CA THR A 190 -4.34 -23.22 -16.90
C THR A 190 -4.13 -24.52 -16.12
N GLN A 191 -3.63 -24.44 -14.88
CA GLN A 191 -3.22 -25.54 -14.01
C GLN A 191 -2.02 -26.37 -14.50
N LEU A 192 -1.40 -26.00 -15.63
CA LEU A 192 -0.11 -26.57 -16.05
C LEU A 192 1.01 -26.29 -15.05
N PHE A 193 0.98 -25.13 -14.40
CA PHE A 193 1.83 -24.78 -13.25
C PHE A 193 0.96 -24.67 -12.00
N ALA A 194 1.38 -25.30 -10.91
CA ALA A 194 0.71 -25.08 -9.62
C ALA A 194 0.92 -23.65 -9.12
N SER A 195 -0.01 -23.15 -8.33
CA SER A 195 0.08 -21.86 -7.67
C SER A 195 1.07 -21.84 -6.51
N ASP A 196 1.34 -23.01 -5.93
CA ASP A 196 2.12 -23.18 -4.72
C ASP A 196 2.67 -24.60 -4.58
N LEU A 197 3.59 -24.75 -3.62
CA LEU A 197 4.08 -26.05 -3.15
C LEU A 197 3.83 -26.15 -1.65
N ALA A 198 2.76 -26.83 -1.27
CA ALA A 198 2.38 -27.06 0.11
C ALA A 198 2.65 -28.49 0.56
N ARG A 199 3.19 -28.65 1.79
CA ARG A 199 3.38 -29.95 2.46
C ARG A 199 3.13 -29.79 3.94
N TYR A 200 2.18 -30.55 4.46
CA TYR A 200 1.84 -30.59 5.88
C TYR A 200 2.11 -31.98 6.44
N VAL A 201 2.80 -32.03 7.59
CA VAL A 201 3.25 -33.28 8.18
C VAL A 201 2.96 -33.31 9.68
N ARG A 202 2.69 -34.49 10.20
CA ARG A 202 2.60 -34.71 11.65
C ARG A 202 4.00 -34.94 12.21
N VAL A 203 4.34 -34.21 13.28
CA VAL A 203 5.61 -34.33 13.99
C VAL A 203 5.31 -34.69 15.45
N GLY A 204 5.49 -35.97 15.79
CA GLY A 204 5.10 -36.49 17.10
C GLY A 204 3.60 -36.30 17.36
N ARG A 205 3.25 -35.57 18.43
CA ARG A 205 1.86 -35.21 18.78
C ARG A 205 1.37 -33.92 18.12
N GLY A 206 2.28 -33.12 17.54
CA GLY A 206 1.98 -31.88 16.83
C GLY A 206 1.88 -32.06 15.32
N ALA A 207 1.55 -30.98 14.62
CA ALA A 207 1.60 -30.89 13.16
C ALA A 207 2.24 -29.57 12.74
N THR A 208 2.98 -29.62 11.63
CA THR A 208 3.58 -28.46 10.99
C THR A 208 3.55 -28.62 9.48
N GLY A 209 4.01 -27.62 8.75
CA GLY A 209 4.11 -27.69 7.30
C GLY A 209 4.91 -26.53 6.74
N PHE A 210 5.08 -26.53 5.43
CA PHE A 210 5.51 -25.37 4.69
C PHE A 210 4.65 -25.22 3.43
N ASP A 211 4.50 -23.98 3.01
CA ASP A 211 3.72 -23.62 1.82
C ASP A 211 4.40 -22.41 1.16
N VAL A 212 4.88 -22.60 -0.08
CA VAL A 212 5.57 -21.56 -0.87
C VAL A 212 4.78 -21.29 -2.13
N GLY A 213 4.26 -20.09 -2.27
CA GLY A 213 3.54 -19.67 -3.46
C GLY A 213 4.48 -19.35 -4.63
N PHE A 214 4.03 -19.61 -5.84
CA PHE A 214 4.75 -19.29 -7.09
C PHE A 214 4.15 -18.03 -7.73
N SER A 215 4.31 -16.88 -7.06
CA SER A 215 3.86 -15.57 -7.54
C SER A 215 5.06 -14.67 -7.80
N LEU A 216 5.22 -14.24 -9.04
CA LEU A 216 6.29 -13.31 -9.44
C LEU A 216 6.08 -11.92 -8.82
N ALA A 217 4.82 -11.50 -8.61
CA ALA A 217 4.51 -10.26 -7.91
C ALA A 217 4.95 -10.29 -6.45
N LEU A 218 4.65 -11.38 -5.72
CA LEU A 218 5.09 -11.55 -4.32
C LEU A 218 6.62 -11.60 -4.20
N TYR A 219 7.28 -12.23 -5.18
CA TYR A 219 8.75 -12.18 -5.29
C TYR A 219 9.24 -10.74 -5.47
N GLY A 220 8.61 -9.97 -6.37
CA GLY A 220 8.91 -8.54 -6.59
C GLY A 220 8.72 -7.72 -5.32
N VAL A 221 7.65 -7.96 -4.56
CA VAL A 221 7.45 -7.31 -3.26
C VAL A 221 8.59 -7.62 -2.30
N GLY A 222 9.00 -8.88 -2.19
CA GLY A 222 10.12 -9.27 -1.34
C GLY A 222 11.39 -8.49 -1.68
N GLN A 223 11.69 -8.31 -2.96
CA GLN A 223 12.81 -7.50 -3.42
C GLN A 223 12.69 -6.03 -2.98
N LEU A 224 11.48 -5.43 -3.07
CA LEU A 224 11.25 -4.04 -2.66
C LEU A 224 11.32 -3.85 -1.15
N VAL A 225 10.78 -4.78 -0.38
CA VAL A 225 10.73 -4.72 1.09
C VAL A 225 12.13 -4.91 1.71
N GLY A 226 12.98 -5.70 1.06
CA GLY A 226 14.37 -5.89 1.42
C GLY A 226 14.63 -7.00 2.44
N LEU A 227 15.92 -7.37 2.57
CA LEU A 227 16.36 -8.56 3.29
C LEU A 227 15.95 -8.59 4.77
N TRP A 228 16.13 -7.48 5.49
CA TRP A 228 15.94 -7.50 6.95
C TRP A 228 14.47 -7.58 7.37
N VAL A 229 13.57 -7.01 6.57
CA VAL A 229 12.13 -7.19 6.76
C VAL A 229 11.74 -8.63 6.42
N GLY A 230 12.28 -9.19 5.32
CA GLY A 230 12.11 -10.62 5.00
C GLY A 230 12.57 -11.55 6.11
N VAL A 231 13.72 -11.27 6.75
CA VAL A 231 14.22 -12.02 7.91
C VAL A 231 13.25 -11.90 9.10
N ALA A 232 12.73 -10.70 9.38
CA ALA A 232 11.77 -10.52 10.46
C ALA A 232 10.46 -11.29 10.19
N MET A 233 9.97 -11.28 8.94
CA MET A 233 8.81 -12.10 8.54
C MET A 233 9.10 -13.60 8.70
N LEU A 234 10.32 -14.07 8.37
CA LEU A 234 10.72 -15.47 8.58
C LEU A 234 10.65 -15.85 10.07
N PHE A 235 11.10 -14.97 10.97
CA PHE A 235 10.96 -15.19 12.41
C PHE A 235 9.49 -15.37 12.80
N GLY A 236 8.59 -14.55 12.27
CA GLY A 236 7.15 -14.69 12.48
C GLY A 236 6.60 -16.04 12.00
N VAL A 237 6.98 -16.47 10.79
CA VAL A 237 6.61 -17.78 10.25
C VAL A 237 7.10 -18.92 11.15
N LEU A 238 8.34 -18.86 11.61
CA LEU A 238 8.91 -19.87 12.51
C LEU A 238 8.19 -19.91 13.86
N ILE A 239 7.89 -18.76 14.46
CA ILE A 239 7.08 -18.68 15.68
C ILE A 239 5.71 -19.35 15.48
N ALA A 240 5.03 -19.03 14.37
CA ALA A 240 3.71 -19.59 14.07
C ALA A 240 3.77 -21.10 13.79
N TRP A 241 4.55 -21.51 12.80
CA TRP A 241 4.48 -22.85 12.22
C TRP A 241 5.47 -23.85 12.81
N ALA A 242 6.59 -23.43 13.40
CA ALA A 242 7.48 -24.32 14.15
C ALA A 242 7.21 -24.31 15.67
N GLY A 243 6.48 -23.29 16.17
CA GLY A 243 6.16 -23.14 17.59
C GLY A 243 4.69 -23.33 17.91
N ILE A 244 3.86 -22.32 17.60
CA ILE A 244 2.48 -22.21 18.13
C ILE A 244 1.54 -23.24 17.51
N VAL A 245 1.54 -23.44 16.17
CA VAL A 245 0.67 -24.42 15.50
C VAL A 245 0.94 -25.84 16.01
N PRO A 246 2.19 -26.36 16.07
CA PRO A 246 2.45 -27.68 16.62
C PRO A 246 2.02 -27.84 18.07
N MET A 247 2.22 -26.81 18.89
CA MET A 247 1.83 -26.82 20.31
C MET A 247 0.30 -26.92 20.46
N LEU A 248 -0.46 -26.07 19.79
CA LEU A 248 -1.91 -26.07 19.84
C LEU A 248 -2.51 -27.33 19.23
N PHE A 249 -1.89 -27.87 18.18
CA PHE A 249 -2.30 -29.13 17.57
C PHE A 249 -2.13 -30.30 18.55
N ALA A 250 -1.03 -30.35 19.28
CA ALA A 250 -0.78 -31.40 20.27
C ALA A 250 -1.72 -31.35 21.47
N MET A 251 -2.32 -30.19 21.75
CA MET A 251 -3.24 -29.97 22.89
C MET A 251 -4.71 -30.26 22.55
N SER A 252 -5.06 -30.48 21.28
CA SER A 252 -6.43 -30.65 20.81
C SER A 252 -6.57 -31.99 20.09
N ALA A 253 -7.74 -32.59 20.17
CA ALA A 253 -8.09 -33.78 19.38
C ALA A 253 -8.56 -33.31 17.99
N HIS A 254 -7.96 -33.82 16.95
CA HIS A 254 -8.33 -33.49 15.56
C HIS A 254 -8.73 -34.74 14.80
N ALA A 255 -9.90 -34.67 14.14
CA ALA A 255 -10.37 -35.65 13.18
C ALA A 255 -10.14 -35.10 11.76
N GLY A 256 -9.64 -35.93 10.84
CA GLY A 256 -9.47 -35.56 9.43
C GLY A 256 -8.01 -35.32 9.00
N PRO A 257 -7.79 -34.76 7.79
CA PRO A 257 -6.47 -34.50 7.24
C PRO A 257 -5.65 -33.54 8.11
N VAL A 258 -4.35 -33.81 8.21
CA VAL A 258 -3.42 -32.99 9.02
C VAL A 258 -3.35 -31.55 8.52
N ALA A 259 -3.42 -31.36 7.20
CA ALA A 259 -3.39 -30.05 6.57
C ALA A 259 -4.57 -29.18 7.02
N ASP A 260 -5.80 -29.71 6.94
CA ASP A 260 -7.02 -28.99 7.27
C ASP A 260 -7.03 -28.56 8.74
N ALA A 261 -6.65 -29.49 9.64
CA ALA A 261 -6.59 -29.21 11.07
C ALA A 261 -5.50 -28.18 11.42
N ALA A 262 -4.33 -28.24 10.77
CA ALA A 262 -3.26 -27.25 11.00
C ALA A 262 -3.64 -25.87 10.47
N LEU A 263 -4.27 -25.79 9.31
CA LEU A 263 -4.78 -24.55 8.71
C LEU A 263 -5.92 -23.95 9.54
N ASP A 264 -6.82 -24.78 10.06
CA ASP A 264 -7.89 -24.34 10.95
C ASP A 264 -7.36 -23.71 12.25
N ILE A 265 -6.40 -24.37 12.90
CA ILE A 265 -5.72 -23.82 14.09
C ILE A 265 -5.05 -22.48 13.76
N TRP A 266 -4.34 -22.42 12.64
CA TRP A 266 -3.72 -21.17 12.22
C TRP A 266 -4.77 -20.08 11.99
N ALA A 267 -5.83 -20.35 11.24
CA ALA A 267 -6.86 -19.38 10.87
C ALA A 267 -7.64 -18.85 12.07
N HIS A 268 -8.00 -19.71 13.03
CA HIS A 268 -8.90 -19.37 14.13
C HIS A 268 -8.20 -19.07 15.46
N LYS A 269 -6.91 -19.41 15.61
CA LYS A 269 -6.16 -19.16 16.87
C LYS A 269 -4.89 -18.36 16.63
N VAL A 270 -3.98 -18.84 15.78
CA VAL A 270 -2.64 -18.25 15.62
C VAL A 270 -2.70 -16.85 14.98
N ARG A 271 -3.62 -16.64 14.04
CA ARG A 271 -3.85 -15.30 13.46
C ARG A 271 -4.25 -14.26 14.51
N PHE A 272 -5.05 -14.62 15.53
CA PHE A 272 -5.39 -13.68 16.60
C PHE A 272 -4.19 -13.33 17.49
N ILE A 273 -3.28 -14.28 17.70
CA ILE A 273 -1.98 -14.01 18.34
C ILE A 273 -1.16 -13.05 17.48
N GLY A 274 -1.05 -13.29 16.17
CA GLY A 274 -0.42 -12.37 15.24
C GLY A 274 -1.06 -10.97 15.23
N ALA A 275 -2.40 -10.90 15.32
CA ALA A 275 -3.12 -9.64 15.43
C ALA A 275 -2.76 -8.84 16.69
N GLY A 276 -2.66 -9.52 17.85
CA GLY A 276 -2.23 -8.90 19.11
C GLY A 276 -0.79 -8.38 19.04
N GLU A 277 0.10 -9.12 18.41
CA GLU A 277 1.49 -8.72 18.17
C GLU A 277 1.55 -7.48 17.26
N ILE A 278 0.88 -7.50 16.10
CA ILE A 278 0.80 -6.36 15.16
C ILE A 278 0.26 -5.11 15.87
N GLY A 279 -0.82 -5.26 16.68
CA GLY A 279 -1.38 -4.16 17.45
C GLY A 279 -0.38 -3.54 18.41
N THR A 280 0.36 -4.36 19.14
CA THR A 280 1.39 -3.90 20.10
C THR A 280 2.56 -3.24 19.36
N ALA A 281 3.03 -3.82 18.25
CA ALA A 281 4.08 -3.25 17.42
C ALA A 281 3.66 -1.88 16.83
N ALA A 282 2.40 -1.74 16.41
CA ALA A 282 1.85 -0.49 15.90
C ALA A 282 1.81 0.60 17.00
N VAL A 283 1.28 0.27 18.18
CA VAL A 283 1.28 1.19 19.34
C VAL A 283 2.70 1.62 19.70
N TRP A 284 3.64 0.67 19.78
CA TRP A 284 5.04 0.98 20.08
C TRP A 284 5.66 1.92 19.04
N SER A 285 5.43 1.65 17.76
CA SER A 285 5.92 2.49 16.67
C SER A 285 5.42 3.93 16.82
N LEU A 286 4.13 4.14 17.14
CA LEU A 286 3.57 5.47 17.38
C LEU A 286 4.15 6.13 18.62
N VAL A 287 4.28 5.41 19.73
CA VAL A 287 4.86 5.95 20.98
C VAL A 287 6.31 6.39 20.75
N LYS A 288 7.09 5.55 20.07
CA LYS A 288 8.49 5.85 19.74
C LYS A 288 8.65 7.11 18.89
N LEU A 289 7.71 7.32 17.98
CA LEU A 289 7.72 8.40 17.01
C LEU A 289 7.02 9.68 17.52
N ALA A 290 6.23 9.58 18.58
CA ALA A 290 5.49 10.73 19.09
C ALA A 290 6.41 11.91 19.44
N ARG A 291 7.55 11.67 20.11
CA ARG A 291 8.51 12.74 20.47
C ARG A 291 9.16 13.40 19.25
N PRO A 292 9.77 12.66 18.30
CA PRO A 292 10.30 13.25 17.07
C PRO A 292 9.24 14.00 16.26
N VAL A 293 8.02 13.45 16.12
CA VAL A 293 6.91 14.09 15.39
C VAL A 293 6.52 15.41 16.03
N LEU A 294 6.29 15.43 17.34
CA LEU A 294 5.93 16.65 18.07
C LEU A 294 7.07 17.68 18.04
N GLY A 295 8.31 17.24 18.18
CA GLY A 295 9.49 18.10 18.08
C GLY A 295 9.63 18.72 16.69
N GLY A 296 9.52 17.91 15.64
CA GLY A 296 9.57 18.35 14.24
C GLY A 296 8.44 19.32 13.90
N LEU A 297 7.21 19.02 14.34
CA LEU A 297 6.06 19.90 14.14
C LEU A 297 6.24 21.26 14.82
N ASN A 298 6.71 21.27 16.08
CA ASN A 298 6.97 22.50 16.82
C ASN A 298 8.06 23.36 16.13
N SER A 299 9.16 22.74 15.69
CA SER A 299 10.24 23.42 14.96
C SER A 299 9.72 24.03 13.66
N ALA A 300 8.89 23.31 12.94
CA ALA A 300 8.31 23.73 11.69
C ALA A 300 7.30 24.88 11.86
N ILE A 301 6.47 24.84 12.89
CA ILE A 301 5.56 25.96 13.24
C ILE A 301 6.38 27.21 13.61
N ALA A 302 7.46 27.04 14.38
CA ALA A 302 8.35 28.14 14.74
C ALA A 302 9.02 28.77 13.50
N ALA A 303 9.55 27.96 12.59
CA ALA A 303 10.14 28.41 11.32
C ALA A 303 9.12 29.14 10.43
N SER A 304 7.88 28.64 10.36
CA SER A 304 6.79 29.30 9.62
C SER A 304 6.44 30.67 10.21
N ARG A 305 6.37 30.78 11.54
CA ARG A 305 6.11 32.07 12.22
C ARG A 305 7.23 33.10 11.96
N GLN A 306 8.49 32.67 11.99
CA GLN A 306 9.64 33.55 11.71
C GLN A 306 9.61 34.07 10.26
N ARG A 307 9.27 33.25 9.28
CA ARG A 307 9.14 33.68 7.87
C ARG A 307 8.01 34.69 7.65
N HIS A 308 6.87 34.52 8.31
CA HIS A 308 5.78 35.50 8.25
C HIS A 308 6.15 36.83 8.90
N ALA A 309 6.98 36.81 9.94
CA ALA A 309 7.45 38.02 10.61
C ALA A 309 8.47 38.81 9.78
N SER A 310 9.20 38.17 8.85
CA SER A 310 10.22 38.82 8.02
C SER A 310 9.70 39.53 6.76
N GLY A 311 8.38 39.60 6.55
CA GLY A 311 7.73 40.48 5.57
C GLY A 311 8.04 40.17 4.07
N GLN A 312 8.42 38.97 3.70
CA GLN A 312 8.59 38.59 2.29
C GLN A 312 7.24 38.56 1.57
N VAL A 313 7.00 39.56 0.72
CA VAL A 313 5.72 39.81 0.05
C VAL A 313 5.50 38.96 -1.22
N THR A 314 6.56 38.38 -1.80
CA THR A 314 6.46 37.53 -3.00
C THR A 314 7.10 36.17 -2.75
N LEU A 315 6.24 35.12 -2.66
CA LEU A 315 6.71 33.74 -2.58
C LEU A 315 7.25 33.31 -3.96
N ALA A 316 8.38 32.62 -3.96
CA ALA A 316 8.88 31.93 -5.16
C ALA A 316 7.82 30.93 -5.69
N LEU A 317 7.86 30.59 -6.97
CA LEU A 317 6.88 29.68 -7.58
C LEU A 317 6.85 28.32 -6.87
N GLU A 318 8.01 27.86 -6.45
CA GLU A 318 8.19 26.58 -5.74
C GLU A 318 7.67 26.60 -4.29
N GLU A 319 7.21 27.76 -3.80
CA GLU A 319 6.60 27.92 -2.48
C GLU A 319 5.12 28.24 -2.52
N GLN A 320 4.52 28.33 -3.72
CA GLN A 320 3.11 28.67 -3.88
C GLN A 320 2.22 27.42 -3.72
N ASP A 321 1.63 27.27 -2.54
CA ASP A 321 0.58 26.26 -2.28
C ASP A 321 -0.79 26.75 -2.75
N LEU A 322 -1.78 25.84 -2.79
CA LEU A 322 -3.18 26.22 -2.90
C LEU A 322 -3.53 27.26 -1.80
N PRO A 323 -4.22 28.36 -2.16
CA PRO A 323 -4.58 29.38 -1.19
C PRO A 323 -5.36 28.80 -0.01
N ILE A 324 -5.05 29.25 1.22
CA ILE A 324 -5.62 28.71 2.45
C ILE A 324 -7.15 28.76 2.48
N GLY A 325 -7.75 29.78 1.84
CA GLY A 325 -9.20 29.90 1.70
C GLY A 325 -9.81 28.76 0.87
N TRP A 326 -9.18 28.37 -0.25
CA TRP A 326 -9.60 27.24 -1.07
C TRP A 326 -9.38 25.92 -0.34
N THR A 327 -8.25 25.76 0.32
CA THR A 327 -7.96 24.57 1.14
C THR A 327 -9.01 24.40 2.23
N GLY A 328 -9.34 25.47 2.96
CA GLY A 328 -10.40 25.46 3.98
C GLY A 328 -11.79 25.18 3.40
N ALA A 329 -12.14 25.77 2.25
CA ALA A 329 -13.42 25.51 1.60
C ALA A 329 -13.57 24.07 1.13
N ILE A 330 -12.53 23.50 0.52
CA ILE A 330 -12.52 22.09 0.07
C ILE A 330 -12.63 21.15 1.28
N THR A 331 -11.88 21.41 2.34
CA THR A 331 -11.97 20.64 3.59
C THR A 331 -13.38 20.69 4.19
N ALA A 332 -13.98 21.89 4.32
CA ALA A 332 -15.32 22.04 4.85
C ALA A 332 -16.37 21.34 3.98
N ALA A 333 -16.31 21.49 2.64
CA ALA A 333 -17.19 20.81 1.72
C ALA A 333 -17.08 19.28 1.82
N SER A 334 -15.86 18.76 1.93
CA SER A 334 -15.61 17.32 2.13
C SER A 334 -16.21 16.83 3.45
N LEU A 335 -16.03 17.56 4.56
CA LEU A 335 -16.60 17.19 5.86
C LEU A 335 -18.13 17.23 5.86
N VAL A 336 -18.76 18.19 5.19
CA VAL A 336 -20.21 18.23 5.02
C VAL A 336 -20.71 17.03 4.23
N ALA A 337 -20.04 16.70 3.13
CA ALA A 337 -20.38 15.53 2.32
C ALA A 337 -20.18 14.21 3.10
N ILE A 338 -19.10 14.08 3.88
CA ILE A 338 -18.86 12.95 4.80
C ILE A 338 -19.98 12.87 5.84
N GLY A 339 -20.38 13.99 6.43
CA GLY A 339 -21.53 14.05 7.35
C GLY A 339 -22.81 13.53 6.72
N GLY A 340 -23.09 13.89 5.47
CA GLY A 340 -24.23 13.37 4.70
C GLY A 340 -24.16 11.86 4.48
N MET A 341 -22.97 11.32 4.15
CA MET A 341 -22.77 9.88 3.98
C MET A 341 -22.92 9.11 5.30
N LEU A 342 -22.37 9.65 6.39
CA LEU A 342 -22.53 9.05 7.72
C LEU A 342 -23.98 9.11 8.20
N LEU A 343 -24.72 10.17 7.88
CA LEU A 343 -26.14 10.28 8.17
C LEU A 343 -26.95 9.25 7.39
N TYR A 344 -26.67 9.08 6.10
CA TYR A 344 -27.29 8.04 5.28
C TYR A 344 -27.06 6.64 5.87
N LEU A 345 -25.83 6.35 6.28
CA LEU A 345 -25.49 5.06 6.93
C LEU A 345 -26.20 4.89 8.27
N ALA A 346 -26.30 5.94 9.09
CA ALA A 346 -26.99 5.91 10.36
C ALA A 346 -28.49 5.64 10.19
N HIS A 347 -29.11 6.22 9.15
CA HIS A 347 -30.52 5.93 8.81
C HIS A 347 -30.72 4.49 8.34
N GLN A 348 -29.86 3.97 7.45
CA GLN A 348 -29.92 2.57 7.03
C GLN A 348 -29.71 1.60 8.21
N GLY A 349 -28.87 1.97 9.17
CA GLY A 349 -28.59 1.19 10.37
C GLY A 349 -29.67 1.25 11.44
N GLY A 350 -30.73 2.04 11.25
CA GLY A 350 -31.80 2.18 12.23
C GLY A 350 -31.40 2.89 13.52
N LEU A 351 -30.34 3.73 13.50
CA LEU A 351 -29.75 4.38 14.67
C LEU A 351 -30.62 5.53 15.25
N GLY A 352 -31.76 5.84 14.61
CA GLY A 352 -32.84 6.66 15.12
C GLY A 352 -32.41 8.01 15.72
N ALA A 353 -32.84 8.31 16.95
CA ALA A 353 -32.59 9.57 17.62
C ALA A 353 -31.10 9.84 17.92
N ALA A 354 -30.25 8.82 17.97
CA ALA A 354 -28.82 8.96 18.19
C ALA A 354 -28.05 9.37 16.92
N SER A 355 -28.68 9.33 15.73
CA SER A 355 -27.99 9.56 14.45
C SER A 355 -27.33 10.93 14.35
N GLY A 356 -27.96 12.00 14.84
CA GLY A 356 -27.38 13.36 14.80
C GLY A 356 -26.09 13.48 15.60
N ALA A 357 -26.07 13.01 16.84
CA ALA A 357 -24.90 13.05 17.72
C ALA A 357 -23.79 12.13 17.19
N LEU A 358 -24.16 10.95 16.65
CA LEU A 358 -23.25 9.99 16.08
C LEU A 358 -22.56 10.52 14.81
N VAL A 359 -23.32 11.20 13.94
CA VAL A 359 -22.79 11.83 12.74
C VAL A 359 -21.86 12.98 13.09
N ALA A 360 -22.26 13.85 14.02
CA ALA A 360 -21.41 14.94 14.49
C ALA A 360 -20.09 14.41 15.10
N GLY A 361 -20.18 13.40 15.97
CA GLY A 361 -19.03 12.71 16.53
C GLY A 361 -18.16 12.04 15.48
N GLY A 362 -18.77 11.42 14.46
CA GLY A 362 -18.07 10.80 13.33
C GLY A 362 -17.32 11.82 12.47
N VAL A 363 -17.92 12.98 12.16
CA VAL A 363 -17.26 14.07 11.44
C VAL A 363 -16.08 14.65 12.25
N VAL A 364 -16.28 14.87 13.55
CA VAL A 364 -15.20 15.32 14.44
C VAL A 364 -14.08 14.28 14.50
N TYR A 365 -14.43 12.98 14.59
CA TYR A 365 -13.48 11.89 14.57
C TYR A 365 -12.65 11.90 13.28
N VAL A 366 -13.30 12.00 12.09
CA VAL A 366 -12.60 12.04 10.80
C VAL A 366 -11.69 13.25 10.72
N LEU A 367 -12.14 14.43 11.15
CA LEU A 367 -11.33 15.65 11.13
C LEU A 367 -10.11 15.54 12.07
N VAL A 368 -10.34 15.22 13.35
CA VAL A 368 -9.27 15.26 14.38
C VAL A 368 -8.32 14.09 14.21
N ILE A 369 -8.85 12.87 14.12
CA ILE A 369 -8.03 11.67 14.00
C ILE A 369 -7.43 11.57 12.59
N GLY A 370 -8.17 11.98 11.55
CA GLY A 370 -7.65 12.03 10.18
C GLY A 370 -6.47 12.99 10.05
N LEU A 371 -6.55 14.20 10.60
CA LEU A 371 -5.45 15.16 10.59
C LEU A 371 -4.25 14.66 11.42
N PHE A 372 -4.51 14.13 12.61
CA PHE A 372 -3.47 13.58 13.48
C PHE A 372 -2.72 12.42 12.83
N VAL A 373 -3.46 11.47 12.28
CA VAL A 373 -2.91 10.30 11.60
C VAL A 373 -2.16 10.70 10.31
N SER A 374 -2.72 11.62 9.50
CA SER A 374 -2.04 12.16 8.32
C SER A 374 -0.71 12.83 8.67
N THR A 375 -0.68 13.55 9.81
CA THR A 375 0.56 14.19 10.30
C THR A 375 1.62 13.17 10.67
N ILE A 376 1.24 12.11 11.40
CA ILE A 376 2.16 11.03 11.78
C ILE A 376 2.67 10.31 10.53
N CYS A 377 1.76 9.89 9.65
CA CYS A 377 2.13 9.18 8.42
C CYS A 377 3.02 10.04 7.51
N GLY A 378 2.70 11.33 7.36
CA GLY A 378 3.51 12.27 6.58
C GLY A 378 4.91 12.49 7.14
N TYR A 379 5.05 12.59 8.47
CA TYR A 379 6.36 12.67 9.12
C TYR A 379 7.16 11.37 8.92
N MET A 380 6.50 10.22 9.04
CA MET A 380 7.10 8.92 8.80
C MET A 380 7.56 8.75 7.35
N ALA A 381 6.72 9.19 6.40
CA ALA A 381 7.11 9.22 5.01
C ALA A 381 8.40 10.03 4.80
N GLY A 382 8.50 11.19 5.45
CA GLY A 382 9.70 12.02 5.41
C GLY A 382 10.96 11.33 5.96
N LEU A 383 10.81 10.48 6.99
CA LEU A 383 11.94 9.78 7.62
C LEU A 383 12.40 8.54 6.87
N ILE A 384 11.45 7.68 6.47
CA ILE A 384 11.75 6.31 6.01
C ILE A 384 11.13 5.94 4.66
N GLY A 385 10.43 6.85 4.03
CA GLY A 385 9.67 6.63 2.80
C GLY A 385 8.21 6.26 3.06
N SER A 386 7.36 6.49 2.06
CA SER A 386 5.92 6.19 2.14
C SER A 386 5.67 4.68 2.19
N SER A 387 6.41 3.91 1.40
CA SER A 387 6.31 2.45 1.33
C SER A 387 6.67 1.74 2.64
N ASN A 388 7.54 2.33 3.46
CA ASN A 388 7.99 1.77 4.73
C ASN A 388 7.24 2.34 5.93
N SER A 389 6.33 3.27 5.72
CA SER A 389 5.56 3.89 6.80
C SER A 389 4.52 2.89 7.33
N PRO A 390 4.29 2.81 8.67
CA PRO A 390 3.43 1.81 9.28
C PRO A 390 1.94 2.14 9.14
N VAL A 391 1.48 2.46 7.92
CA VAL A 391 0.11 2.89 7.63
C VAL A 391 -0.92 1.84 8.05
N SER A 392 -0.62 0.55 7.82
CA SER A 392 -1.49 -0.55 8.26
C SER A 392 -1.68 -0.57 9.77
N GLY A 393 -0.60 -0.37 10.55
CA GLY A 393 -0.67 -0.28 12.01
C GLY A 393 -1.50 0.90 12.49
N VAL A 394 -1.36 2.04 11.83
CA VAL A 394 -2.15 3.25 12.14
C VAL A 394 -3.64 3.03 11.81
N GLY A 395 -3.95 2.33 10.71
CA GLY A 395 -5.32 1.92 10.36
C GLY A 395 -5.96 1.01 11.42
N ILE A 396 -5.19 0.06 11.97
CA ILE A 396 -5.62 -0.80 13.08
C ILE A 396 -5.95 0.05 14.32
N LEU A 397 -5.11 1.01 14.66
CA LEU A 397 -5.36 1.89 15.81
C LEU A 397 -6.56 2.81 15.58
N ALA A 398 -6.73 3.33 14.37
CA ALA A 398 -7.91 4.12 14.02
C ALA A 398 -9.19 3.30 14.20
N VAL A 399 -9.26 2.06 13.65
CA VAL A 399 -10.45 1.24 13.81
C VAL A 399 -10.70 0.83 15.26
N LEU A 400 -9.65 0.53 16.02
CA LEU A 400 -9.79 0.21 17.45
C LEU A 400 -10.35 1.40 18.24
N LEU A 401 -9.85 2.61 17.99
CA LEU A 401 -10.37 3.80 18.63
C LEU A 401 -11.84 4.05 18.26
N ALA A 402 -12.19 3.95 16.97
CA ALA A 402 -13.58 4.03 16.52
C ALA A 402 -14.47 2.97 17.19
N ALA A 403 -13.99 1.74 17.23
CA ALA A 403 -14.73 0.62 17.83
C ALA A 403 -14.92 0.78 19.35
N LEU A 404 -13.89 1.25 20.06
CA LEU A 404 -13.97 1.55 21.49
C LEU A 404 -14.96 2.69 21.79
N LEU A 405 -14.96 3.75 20.97
CA LEU A 405 -15.94 4.82 21.07
C LEU A 405 -17.37 4.31 20.82
N MET A 406 -17.54 3.47 19.78
CA MET A 406 -18.85 2.85 19.50
C MET A 406 -19.30 1.91 20.63
N ALA A 407 -18.41 1.10 21.17
CA ALA A 407 -18.72 0.14 22.23
C ALA A 407 -18.97 0.82 23.58
N GLY A 408 -18.14 1.80 23.96
CA GLY A 408 -18.18 2.45 25.27
C GLY A 408 -19.20 3.58 25.38
N VAL A 409 -19.38 4.36 24.29
CA VAL A 409 -20.24 5.57 24.33
C VAL A 409 -21.57 5.33 23.63
N VAL A 410 -21.57 4.75 22.43
CA VAL A 410 -22.79 4.70 21.59
C VAL A 410 -23.64 3.48 21.90
N ARG A 411 -23.05 2.29 22.00
CA ARG A 411 -23.78 1.04 22.25
C ARG A 411 -24.67 1.07 23.48
N PRO A 412 -24.25 1.66 24.62
CA PRO A 412 -25.14 1.79 25.79
C PRO A 412 -26.38 2.65 25.54
N LEU A 413 -26.32 3.59 24.58
CA LEU A 413 -27.42 4.51 24.24
C LEU A 413 -28.42 3.91 23.24
N VAL A 414 -27.95 3.04 22.32
CA VAL A 414 -28.77 2.52 21.21
C VAL A 414 -29.17 1.06 21.36
N GLY A 415 -28.55 0.32 22.28
CA GLY A 415 -28.85 -1.08 22.57
C GLY A 415 -28.00 -2.08 21.76
N ALA A 416 -27.96 -3.33 22.23
CA ALA A 416 -27.10 -4.39 21.70
C ALA A 416 -27.48 -4.88 20.28
N ASN A 417 -28.75 -4.76 19.90
CA ASN A 417 -29.27 -5.24 18.61
C ASN A 417 -28.71 -4.44 17.41
N LEU A 418 -28.19 -3.24 17.64
CA LEU A 418 -27.60 -2.38 16.60
C LEU A 418 -26.08 -2.56 16.44
N GLY A 419 -25.51 -3.60 17.07
CA GLY A 419 -24.08 -3.93 16.95
C GLY A 419 -23.56 -3.98 15.52
N PRO A 420 -24.20 -4.66 14.55
CA PRO A 420 -23.77 -4.67 13.15
C PRO A 420 -23.71 -3.28 12.51
N ALA A 421 -24.69 -2.41 12.78
CA ALA A 421 -24.71 -1.03 12.28
C ALA A 421 -23.56 -0.19 12.86
N LEU A 422 -23.24 -0.38 14.14
CA LEU A 422 -22.12 0.30 14.78
C LEU A 422 -20.77 -0.17 14.23
N VAL A 423 -20.63 -1.46 13.90
CA VAL A 423 -19.43 -2.00 13.24
C VAL A 423 -19.26 -1.38 11.85
N ALA A 424 -20.33 -1.33 11.06
CA ALA A 424 -20.31 -0.69 9.75
C ALA A 424 -19.93 0.80 9.87
N PHE A 425 -20.51 1.52 10.84
CA PHE A 425 -20.20 2.93 11.08
C PHE A 425 -18.73 3.15 11.45
N ALA A 426 -18.18 2.31 12.31
CA ALA A 426 -16.75 2.36 12.66
C ALA A 426 -15.85 2.12 11.45
N LEU A 427 -16.18 1.15 10.60
CA LEU A 427 -15.44 0.86 9.37
C LEU A 427 -15.54 2.02 8.35
N PHE A 428 -16.71 2.64 8.19
CA PHE A 428 -16.89 3.82 7.34
C PHE A 428 -16.04 5.00 7.81
N ALA A 429 -16.12 5.36 9.09
CA ALA A 429 -15.33 6.44 9.67
C ALA A 429 -13.83 6.16 9.54
N THR A 430 -13.41 4.92 9.78
CA THR A 430 -12.03 4.49 9.62
C THR A 430 -11.56 4.57 8.17
N THR A 431 -12.43 4.27 7.19
CA THR A 431 -12.07 4.36 5.76
C THR A 431 -11.71 5.79 5.36
N PHE A 432 -12.47 6.80 5.83
CA PHE A 432 -12.12 8.21 5.58
C PHE A 432 -10.78 8.59 6.19
N VAL A 433 -10.56 8.24 7.47
CA VAL A 433 -9.30 8.51 8.17
C VAL A 433 -8.12 7.83 7.46
N PHE A 434 -8.31 6.59 7.06
CA PHE A 434 -7.29 5.79 6.41
C PHE A 434 -6.93 6.35 5.02
N SER A 435 -7.95 6.70 4.20
CA SER A 435 -7.75 7.33 2.90
C SER A 435 -6.99 8.66 3.02
N ALA A 436 -7.37 9.50 4.02
CA ALA A 436 -6.69 10.76 4.27
C ALA A 436 -5.23 10.56 4.69
N ALA A 437 -4.97 9.60 5.56
CA ALA A 437 -3.63 9.30 6.05
C ALA A 437 -2.70 8.84 4.93
N ILE A 438 -3.17 7.94 4.07
CA ILE A 438 -2.37 7.35 2.98
C ILE A 438 -2.05 8.39 1.92
N ILE A 439 -3.05 9.17 1.49
CA ILE A 439 -2.83 10.23 0.51
C ILE A 439 -1.92 11.30 1.09
N GLY A 440 -2.08 11.69 2.35
CA GLY A 440 -1.17 12.63 3.02
C GLY A 440 0.27 12.13 3.11
N ASN A 441 0.45 10.83 3.34
CA ASN A 441 1.75 10.15 3.39
C ASN A 441 2.49 10.21 2.03
N ASP A 442 1.82 9.85 0.93
CA ASP A 442 2.42 9.84 -0.41
C ASP A 442 2.59 11.25 -0.98
N ASN A 443 1.61 12.15 -0.76
CA ASN A 443 1.65 13.51 -1.30
C ASN A 443 2.89 14.29 -0.84
N LEU A 444 3.36 14.09 0.39
CA LEU A 444 4.56 14.77 0.87
C LEU A 444 5.84 14.31 0.15
N GLN A 445 5.91 13.06 -0.29
CA GLN A 445 6.99 12.57 -1.16
C GLN A 445 6.93 13.24 -2.55
N ASP A 446 5.73 13.33 -3.13
CA ASP A 446 5.52 13.98 -4.43
C ASP A 446 5.86 15.46 -4.39
N LEU A 447 5.46 16.16 -3.32
CA LEU A 447 5.78 17.57 -3.10
C LEU A 447 7.28 17.80 -2.87
N LYS A 448 7.99 16.83 -2.27
CA LYS A 448 9.47 16.85 -2.20
C LYS A 448 10.10 16.66 -3.56
N THR A 449 9.58 15.72 -4.36
CA THR A 449 10.00 15.55 -5.76
C THR A 449 9.86 16.86 -6.53
N GLY A 450 8.67 17.49 -6.46
CA GLY A 450 8.41 18.77 -7.12
C GLY A 450 9.32 19.89 -6.66
N GLN A 451 9.59 20.00 -5.36
CA GLN A 451 10.54 20.97 -4.83
C GLN A 451 11.93 20.82 -5.47
N LEU A 452 12.38 19.58 -5.65
CA LEU A 452 13.72 19.27 -6.19
C LEU A 452 13.84 19.45 -7.70
N VAL A 453 12.71 19.43 -8.42
CA VAL A 453 12.64 19.66 -9.88
C VAL A 453 12.07 21.04 -10.25
N GLY A 454 11.87 21.93 -9.28
CA GLY A 454 11.37 23.28 -9.51
C GLY A 454 9.90 23.37 -9.95
N ALA A 455 9.05 22.41 -9.54
CA ALA A 455 7.63 22.41 -9.86
C ALA A 455 6.82 23.28 -8.88
N THR A 456 5.69 23.82 -9.35
CA THR A 456 4.80 24.67 -8.55
C THR A 456 3.87 23.80 -7.68
N PRO A 457 3.93 23.91 -6.32
CA PRO A 457 3.19 23.01 -5.42
C PRO A 457 1.67 23.00 -5.62
N TRP A 458 1.02 24.16 -5.82
CA TRP A 458 -0.43 24.18 -6.00
C TRP A 458 -0.88 23.40 -7.26
N LYS A 459 -0.03 23.33 -8.30
CA LYS A 459 -0.32 22.56 -9.51
C LYS A 459 -0.22 21.06 -9.24
N GLN A 460 0.76 20.63 -8.43
CA GLN A 460 0.85 19.25 -7.97
C GLN A 460 -0.33 18.86 -7.08
N GLN A 461 -0.72 19.74 -6.13
CA GLN A 461 -1.86 19.52 -5.24
C GLN A 461 -3.17 19.39 -6.04
N ALA A 462 -3.39 20.23 -7.05
CA ALA A 462 -4.54 20.13 -7.96
C ALA A 462 -4.47 18.83 -8.80
N ALA A 463 -3.30 18.49 -9.34
CA ALA A 463 -3.08 17.27 -10.10
C ALA A 463 -3.35 16.01 -9.26
N LEU A 464 -2.92 16.01 -7.99
CA LEU A 464 -3.19 14.89 -7.09
C LEU A 464 -4.69 14.73 -6.79
N ILE A 465 -5.44 15.83 -6.65
CA ILE A 465 -6.91 15.74 -6.52
C ILE A 465 -7.51 15.03 -7.74
N VAL A 466 -7.03 15.33 -8.95
CA VAL A 466 -7.46 14.62 -10.17
C VAL A 466 -7.11 13.13 -10.07
N GLY A 467 -5.89 12.79 -9.66
CA GLY A 467 -5.46 11.41 -9.45
C GLY A 467 -6.32 10.66 -8.42
N VAL A 468 -6.65 11.32 -7.31
CA VAL A 468 -7.55 10.78 -6.27
C VAL A 468 -8.94 10.50 -6.85
N LEU A 469 -9.53 11.42 -7.61
CA LEU A 469 -10.86 11.22 -8.21
C LEU A 469 -10.87 10.08 -9.22
N VAL A 470 -9.83 9.98 -10.06
CA VAL A 470 -9.68 8.88 -11.02
C VAL A 470 -9.51 7.55 -10.30
N GLY A 471 -8.61 7.47 -9.32
CA GLY A 471 -8.40 6.26 -8.51
C GLY A 471 -9.68 5.85 -7.77
N ALA A 472 -10.38 6.81 -7.16
CA ALA A 472 -11.65 6.56 -6.48
C ALA A 472 -12.74 6.02 -7.42
N ALA A 473 -12.73 6.41 -8.70
CA ALA A 473 -13.68 5.88 -9.69
C ALA A 473 -13.34 4.46 -10.15
N VAL A 474 -12.05 4.07 -10.09
CA VAL A 474 -11.58 2.73 -10.50
C VAL A 474 -11.81 1.69 -9.39
N ILE A 475 -11.65 2.08 -8.13
CA ILE A 475 -11.72 1.15 -6.98
C ILE A 475 -13.05 0.39 -6.89
N PRO A 476 -14.26 1.04 -6.96
CA PRO A 476 -15.52 0.33 -6.78
C PRO A 476 -15.76 -0.77 -7.82
N PRO A 477 -15.63 -0.54 -9.13
CA PRO A 477 -15.88 -1.59 -10.12
C PRO A 477 -14.87 -2.73 -10.04
N VAL A 478 -13.60 -2.44 -9.72
CA VAL A 478 -12.57 -3.48 -9.54
C VAL A 478 -12.86 -4.32 -8.29
N LEU A 479 -13.19 -3.69 -7.16
CA LEU A 479 -13.58 -4.41 -5.94
C LEU A 479 -14.82 -5.27 -6.13
N ASP A 480 -15.86 -4.73 -6.80
CA ASP A 480 -17.08 -5.48 -7.05
C ASP A 480 -16.86 -6.66 -8.00
N LEU A 481 -16.03 -6.47 -9.03
CA LEU A 481 -15.60 -7.54 -9.93
C LEU A 481 -14.87 -8.67 -9.16
N LEU A 482 -13.91 -8.31 -8.31
CA LEU A 482 -13.14 -9.27 -7.53
C LEU A 482 -14.01 -9.98 -6.48
N ASN A 483 -14.96 -9.25 -5.86
CA ASN A 483 -15.92 -9.84 -4.93
C ASN A 483 -16.83 -10.87 -5.61
N ARG A 484 -17.33 -10.57 -6.83
CA ARG A 484 -18.15 -11.51 -7.60
C ARG A 484 -17.36 -12.71 -8.11
N ALA A 485 -16.09 -12.51 -8.48
CA ALA A 485 -15.25 -13.58 -9.02
C ALA A 485 -14.81 -14.58 -7.95
N TYR A 486 -14.36 -14.08 -6.81
CA TYR A 486 -13.66 -14.88 -5.79
C TYR A 486 -14.32 -14.79 -4.41
N GLY A 487 -14.95 -13.65 -4.08
CA GLY A 487 -15.32 -13.31 -2.72
C GLY A 487 -14.10 -13.05 -1.82
N PHE A 488 -14.33 -12.81 -0.53
CA PHE A 488 -13.27 -12.56 0.46
C PHE A 488 -13.31 -13.63 1.55
N ALA A 489 -12.14 -14.13 1.93
CA ALA A 489 -12.02 -15.13 2.97
C ALA A 489 -12.61 -14.63 4.32
N GLY A 490 -13.56 -15.39 4.87
CA GLY A 490 -14.29 -15.02 6.08
C GLY A 490 -15.57 -14.21 5.83
N ALA A 491 -15.92 -13.89 4.59
CA ALA A 491 -17.22 -13.32 4.26
C ALA A 491 -18.33 -14.39 4.27
N PRO A 492 -19.57 -14.03 4.65
CA PRO A 492 -20.68 -14.99 4.68
C PRO A 492 -20.91 -15.66 3.32
N GLY A 493 -21.03 -17.00 3.30
CA GLY A 493 -21.35 -17.78 2.10
C GLY A 493 -20.22 -17.95 1.09
N VAL A 494 -19.01 -17.50 1.38
CA VAL A 494 -17.85 -17.61 0.48
C VAL A 494 -17.06 -18.88 0.77
N ASN A 495 -16.70 -19.63 -0.31
CA ASN A 495 -15.82 -20.79 -0.19
C ASN A 495 -14.36 -20.33 0.03
N PRO A 496 -13.73 -20.69 1.17
CA PRO A 496 -12.37 -20.24 1.49
C PRO A 496 -11.30 -20.69 0.49
N ALA A 497 -11.51 -21.81 -0.21
CA ALA A 497 -10.51 -22.40 -1.13
C ALA A 497 -10.21 -21.52 -2.34
N HIS A 498 -11.19 -20.71 -2.79
CA HIS A 498 -11.05 -19.84 -3.96
C HIS A 498 -11.09 -18.34 -3.60
N ALA A 499 -11.31 -18.03 -2.32
CA ALA A 499 -11.49 -16.66 -1.86
C ALA A 499 -10.18 -15.87 -1.84
N LEU A 500 -10.27 -14.58 -2.15
CA LEU A 500 -9.15 -13.65 -1.88
C LEU A 500 -8.94 -13.54 -0.37
N SER A 501 -7.69 -13.67 0.05
CA SER A 501 -7.33 -13.71 1.47
C SER A 501 -7.66 -12.42 2.23
N ALA A 502 -7.59 -11.25 1.56
CA ALA A 502 -7.86 -9.91 2.09
C ALA A 502 -7.45 -9.72 3.57
N PRO A 503 -6.20 -10.03 3.94
CA PRO A 503 -5.85 -10.28 5.33
C PRO A 503 -5.97 -9.04 6.21
N GLN A 504 -5.65 -7.85 5.71
CA GLN A 504 -5.78 -6.59 6.47
C GLN A 504 -7.27 -6.25 6.73
N ALA A 505 -8.12 -6.39 5.71
CA ALA A 505 -9.55 -6.15 5.87
C ALA A 505 -10.18 -7.15 6.84
N SER A 506 -9.75 -8.42 6.80
CA SER A 506 -10.15 -9.45 7.75
C SER A 506 -9.75 -9.10 9.18
N LEU A 507 -8.52 -8.61 9.40
CA LEU A 507 -8.05 -8.18 10.72
C LEU A 507 -8.85 -6.99 11.25
N ILE A 508 -8.96 -5.94 10.45
CA ILE A 508 -9.61 -4.68 10.82
C ILE A 508 -11.10 -4.92 11.11
N SER A 509 -11.81 -5.69 10.28
CA SER A 509 -13.21 -6.00 10.48
C SER A 509 -13.44 -6.92 11.69
N SER A 510 -12.56 -7.90 11.91
CA SER A 510 -12.65 -8.79 13.08
C SER A 510 -12.42 -8.03 14.38
N LEU A 511 -11.46 -7.09 14.42
CA LEU A 511 -11.23 -6.24 15.58
C LEU A 511 -12.42 -5.33 15.86
N ALA A 512 -12.96 -4.66 14.83
CA ALA A 512 -14.13 -3.80 14.98
C ALA A 512 -15.34 -4.59 15.52
N LYS A 513 -15.65 -5.73 14.89
CA LYS A 513 -16.74 -6.63 15.29
C LYS A 513 -16.53 -7.14 16.73
N GLY A 514 -15.32 -7.61 17.00
CA GLY A 514 -15.01 -8.20 18.28
C GLY A 514 -15.08 -7.22 19.45
N VAL A 515 -14.58 -5.97 19.29
CA VAL A 515 -14.68 -4.92 20.31
C VAL A 515 -16.14 -4.49 20.52
N ILE A 516 -16.87 -4.21 19.43
CA ILE A 516 -18.24 -3.68 19.53
C ILE A 516 -19.22 -4.75 20.02
N GLN A 517 -19.09 -6.00 19.56
CA GLN A 517 -20.00 -7.10 19.91
C GLN A 517 -19.55 -7.92 21.13
N GLY A 518 -18.31 -7.71 21.61
CA GLY A 518 -17.78 -8.44 22.76
C GLY A 518 -17.41 -9.89 22.46
N GLN A 519 -17.09 -10.22 21.21
CA GLN A 519 -16.79 -11.58 20.73
C GLN A 519 -15.30 -11.86 20.51
N LEU A 520 -14.41 -10.99 21.02
CA LEU A 520 -12.96 -11.17 20.92
C LEU A 520 -12.45 -12.19 21.94
N ASP A 521 -11.59 -13.09 21.48
CA ASP A 521 -10.77 -13.89 22.38
C ASP A 521 -9.58 -13.06 22.88
N TRP A 522 -9.82 -12.31 23.95
CA TRP A 522 -8.82 -11.45 24.58
C TRP A 522 -7.61 -12.23 25.09
N THR A 523 -7.73 -13.53 25.32
CA THR A 523 -6.63 -14.40 25.77
C THR A 523 -5.61 -14.57 24.66
N LEU A 524 -6.07 -14.86 23.42
CA LEU A 524 -5.19 -15.02 22.26
C LEU A 524 -4.56 -13.68 21.85
N ILE A 525 -5.35 -12.61 21.84
CA ILE A 525 -4.85 -11.26 21.54
C ILE A 525 -3.86 -10.80 22.60
N GLY A 526 -4.15 -11.07 23.89
CA GLY A 526 -3.25 -10.76 25.00
C GLY A 526 -1.94 -11.55 24.95
N ALA A 527 -2.01 -12.83 24.58
CA ALA A 527 -0.80 -13.64 24.33
C ALA A 527 0.05 -13.06 23.19
N GLY A 528 -0.61 -12.62 22.10
CA GLY A 528 0.04 -11.92 21.00
C GLY A 528 0.65 -10.58 21.40
N ALA A 529 -0.05 -9.81 22.23
CA ALA A 529 0.48 -8.57 22.77
C ALA A 529 1.72 -8.79 23.64
N GLY A 530 1.71 -9.83 24.49
CA GLY A 530 2.87 -10.23 25.26
C GLY A 530 4.07 -10.64 24.39
N LEU A 531 3.80 -11.40 23.31
CA LEU A 531 4.81 -11.73 22.30
C LEU A 531 5.37 -10.45 21.64
N GLY A 532 4.49 -9.50 21.29
CA GLY A 532 4.89 -8.21 20.72
C GLY A 532 5.84 -7.43 21.62
N VAL A 533 5.58 -7.41 22.94
CA VAL A 533 6.49 -6.77 23.91
C VAL A 533 7.86 -7.45 23.90
N VAL A 534 7.91 -8.78 23.82
CA VAL A 534 9.19 -9.52 23.75
C VAL A 534 9.94 -9.19 22.46
N VAL A 535 9.25 -9.19 21.31
CA VAL A 535 9.87 -8.86 20.01
C VAL A 535 10.39 -7.42 20.00
N ILE A 536 9.63 -6.47 20.56
CA ILE A 536 10.06 -5.07 20.71
C ILE A 536 11.32 -4.98 21.58
N ALA A 537 11.36 -5.70 22.72
CA ALA A 537 12.54 -5.71 23.58
C ALA A 537 13.78 -6.26 22.85
N ILE A 538 13.61 -7.30 22.04
CA ILE A 538 14.69 -7.85 21.19
C ILE A 538 15.13 -6.80 20.15
N ASP A 539 14.19 -6.13 19.46
CA ASP A 539 14.50 -5.08 18.47
C ASP A 539 15.30 -3.94 19.10
N GLU A 540 14.88 -3.45 20.29
CA GLU A 540 15.60 -2.38 20.99
C GLU A 540 16.99 -2.84 21.45
N ALA A 541 17.12 -4.07 21.97
CA ALA A 541 18.41 -4.64 22.34
C ALA A 541 19.36 -4.75 21.14
N LEU A 542 18.88 -5.23 19.99
CA LEU A 542 19.65 -5.28 18.75
C LEU A 542 20.08 -3.86 18.29
N GLY A 543 19.19 -2.88 18.43
CA GLY A 543 19.49 -1.48 18.12
C GLY A 543 20.60 -0.90 19.00
N LEU A 544 20.57 -1.18 20.32
CA LEU A 544 21.62 -0.79 21.27
C LEU A 544 22.97 -1.46 20.95
N MET A 545 22.93 -2.70 20.46
CA MET A 545 24.12 -3.46 20.05
C MET A 545 24.63 -3.06 18.66
N LYS A 546 24.01 -2.07 17.99
CA LYS A 546 24.31 -1.66 16.60
C LYS A 546 24.21 -2.83 15.61
N ARG A 547 23.35 -3.79 15.87
CA ARG A 547 23.04 -4.93 15.00
C ARG A 547 21.84 -4.59 14.12
N PRO A 548 21.65 -5.31 12.99
CA PRO A 548 20.44 -5.18 12.19
C PRO A 548 19.20 -5.39 13.05
N ARG A 549 18.21 -4.51 12.90
CA ARG A 549 16.98 -4.51 13.70
C ARG A 549 15.99 -5.57 13.24
N LEU A 550 15.23 -6.07 14.18
CA LEU A 550 14.14 -7.02 13.93
C LEU A 550 12.82 -6.23 13.92
N ALA A 551 12.35 -5.81 12.75
CA ALA A 551 11.12 -5.01 12.63
C ALA A 551 9.91 -5.73 13.25
N PRO A 552 9.36 -5.28 14.41
CA PRO A 552 8.30 -6.01 15.12
C PRO A 552 7.06 -6.23 14.26
N LEU A 553 6.60 -5.19 13.56
CA LEU A 553 5.44 -5.29 12.68
C LEU A 553 5.60 -6.38 11.60
N ALA A 554 6.81 -6.59 11.09
CA ALA A 554 7.09 -7.63 10.09
C ALA A 554 7.07 -9.04 10.71
N VAL A 555 7.47 -9.18 11.96
CA VAL A 555 7.32 -10.45 12.71
C VAL A 555 5.84 -10.80 12.84
N GLY A 556 5.01 -9.85 13.27
CA GLY A 556 3.56 -10.04 13.36
C GLY A 556 2.91 -10.39 12.02
N MET A 557 3.32 -9.73 10.94
CA MET A 557 2.87 -10.08 9.59
C MET A 557 3.26 -11.52 9.22
N GLY A 558 4.45 -11.98 9.60
CA GLY A 558 4.90 -13.37 9.40
C GLY A 558 4.02 -14.40 10.11
N ILE A 559 3.48 -14.06 11.29
CA ILE A 559 2.53 -14.92 12.03
C ILE A 559 1.12 -14.87 11.39
N TYR A 560 0.70 -13.67 10.98
CA TYR A 560 -0.67 -13.38 10.59
C TYR A 560 -1.01 -13.73 9.14
N LEU A 561 -0.09 -13.46 8.20
CA LEU A 561 -0.30 -13.70 6.77
C LEU A 561 -0.27 -15.19 6.42
N PRO A 562 -0.95 -15.63 5.34
CA PRO A 562 -0.82 -16.98 4.83
C PRO A 562 0.65 -17.33 4.54
N MET A 563 1.05 -18.54 4.89
CA MET A 563 2.44 -18.98 4.76
C MET A 563 2.94 -18.92 3.30
N ALA A 564 2.10 -19.32 2.34
CA ALA A 564 2.43 -19.23 0.90
C ALA A 564 2.84 -17.81 0.48
N THR A 565 2.07 -16.80 0.90
CA THR A 565 2.38 -15.39 0.63
C THR A 565 3.68 -14.98 1.30
N THR A 566 3.82 -15.29 2.59
CA THR A 566 4.96 -14.83 3.39
C THR A 566 6.27 -15.44 2.93
N LEU A 567 6.32 -16.76 2.68
CA LEU A 567 7.53 -17.43 2.23
C LEU A 567 7.97 -16.96 0.85
N THR A 568 7.04 -16.68 -0.07
CA THR A 568 7.39 -16.12 -1.39
C THR A 568 8.01 -14.72 -1.27
N VAL A 569 7.46 -13.86 -0.39
CA VAL A 569 8.06 -12.54 -0.10
C VAL A 569 9.46 -12.70 0.48
N ILE A 570 9.69 -13.65 1.40
CA ILE A 570 11.01 -13.93 1.96
C ILE A 570 12.00 -14.39 0.88
N VAL A 571 11.58 -15.28 -0.02
CA VAL A 571 12.40 -15.71 -1.17
C VAL A 571 12.76 -14.51 -2.06
N GLY A 572 11.80 -13.62 -2.31
CA GLY A 572 12.02 -12.38 -3.05
C GLY A 572 13.01 -11.44 -2.36
N ALA A 573 12.92 -11.29 -1.03
CA ALA A 573 13.85 -10.48 -0.24
C ALA A 573 15.30 -11.01 -0.29
N ILE A 574 15.45 -12.32 -0.23
CA ILE A 574 16.76 -12.99 -0.36
C ILE A 574 17.30 -12.82 -1.78
N GLY A 575 16.45 -13.07 -2.80
CA GLY A 575 16.83 -12.92 -4.20
C GLY A 575 17.24 -11.50 -4.56
N GLY A 576 16.49 -10.50 -4.07
CA GLY A 576 16.81 -9.08 -4.21
C GLY A 576 18.15 -8.73 -3.55
N ALA A 577 18.40 -9.22 -2.34
CA ALA A 577 19.68 -8.99 -1.66
C ALA A 577 20.88 -9.62 -2.40
N ILE A 578 20.68 -10.79 -3.01
CA ILE A 578 21.72 -11.42 -3.85
C ILE A 578 21.97 -10.59 -5.10
N PHE A 579 20.88 -10.08 -5.73
CA PHE A 579 20.98 -9.21 -6.89
C PHE A 579 21.72 -7.91 -6.55
N ASP A 580 21.36 -7.24 -5.46
CA ASP A 580 21.99 -5.99 -5.01
C ASP A 580 23.47 -6.18 -4.70
N ARG A 581 23.86 -7.26 -4.02
CA ARG A 581 25.27 -7.60 -3.75
C ARG A 581 26.09 -7.84 -5.03
N ARG A 582 25.45 -8.37 -6.09
CA ARG A 582 26.08 -8.52 -7.39
C ARG A 582 26.19 -7.19 -8.12
N ALA A 583 25.19 -6.33 -8.00
CA ALA A 583 25.19 -4.97 -8.54
C ALA A 583 26.28 -4.12 -7.89
N ASP A 584 26.49 -4.22 -6.57
CA ASP A 584 27.53 -3.48 -5.83
C ASP A 584 28.96 -3.72 -6.33
N LYS A 585 29.20 -4.84 -7.01
CA LYS A 585 30.49 -5.15 -7.64
C LYS A 585 30.69 -4.49 -9.00
N GLN A 586 29.71 -3.74 -9.49
CA GLN A 586 29.75 -3.09 -10.82
C GLN A 586 29.84 -1.56 -10.67
N PRO A 587 30.49 -0.87 -11.64
CA PRO A 587 30.66 0.59 -11.55
C PRO A 587 29.36 1.37 -11.44
N ASP A 588 28.27 0.88 -12.09
CA ASP A 588 26.95 1.54 -12.15
C ASP A 588 25.94 0.91 -11.18
N ALA A 589 26.39 0.52 -9.98
CA ALA A 589 25.58 -0.20 -8.99
C ALA A 589 24.21 0.46 -8.75
N ALA A 590 24.16 1.78 -8.59
CA ALA A 590 22.93 2.51 -8.33
C ALA A 590 21.90 2.35 -9.47
N ALA A 591 22.35 2.52 -10.73
CA ALA A 591 21.49 2.38 -11.90
C ALA A 591 20.98 0.94 -12.07
N ILE A 592 21.83 -0.07 -11.79
CA ILE A 592 21.44 -1.49 -11.87
C ILE A 592 20.41 -1.82 -10.80
N LYS A 593 20.60 -1.36 -9.56
CA LYS A 593 19.61 -1.55 -8.47
C LYS A 593 18.29 -0.88 -8.81
N GLN A 594 18.31 0.32 -9.39
CA GLN A 594 17.11 1.00 -9.85
C GLN A 594 16.35 0.20 -10.91
N LEU A 595 17.04 -0.38 -11.90
CA LEU A 595 16.41 -1.28 -12.88
C LEU A 595 15.79 -2.51 -12.19
N GLY A 596 16.40 -3.04 -11.13
CA GLY A 596 15.84 -4.10 -10.31
C GLY A 596 14.52 -3.69 -9.62
N VAL A 597 14.46 -2.49 -9.06
CA VAL A 597 13.23 -1.91 -8.46
C VAL A 597 12.13 -1.75 -9.52
N LEU A 598 12.47 -1.25 -10.71
CA LEU A 598 11.52 -1.09 -11.82
C LEU A 598 11.02 -2.44 -12.34
N LEU A 599 11.89 -3.45 -12.43
CA LEU A 599 11.50 -4.82 -12.76
C LEU A 599 10.49 -5.35 -11.73
N ALA A 600 10.79 -5.24 -10.44
CA ALA A 600 9.93 -5.68 -9.35
C ALA A 600 8.54 -5.00 -9.41
N SER A 601 8.52 -3.69 -9.66
CA SER A 601 7.27 -2.94 -9.88
C SER A 601 6.50 -3.48 -11.10
N GLY A 602 7.19 -3.80 -12.19
CA GLY A 602 6.59 -4.43 -13.36
C GLY A 602 5.96 -5.78 -13.04
N LEU A 603 6.65 -6.65 -12.29
CA LEU A 603 6.12 -7.94 -11.86
C LEU A 603 4.79 -7.79 -11.09
N ILE A 604 4.70 -6.81 -10.21
CA ILE A 604 3.49 -6.55 -9.42
C ILE A 604 2.35 -6.04 -10.32
N VAL A 605 2.64 -5.09 -11.19
CA VAL A 605 1.64 -4.52 -12.12
C VAL A 605 1.09 -5.59 -13.06
N GLY A 606 1.97 -6.42 -13.64
CA GLY A 606 1.57 -7.45 -14.60
C GLY A 606 0.66 -8.50 -13.99
N GLU A 607 1.04 -9.06 -12.84
CA GLU A 607 0.20 -10.03 -12.12
C GLU A 607 -1.10 -9.39 -11.64
N GLY A 608 -1.05 -8.16 -11.10
CA GLY A 608 -2.23 -7.46 -10.61
C GLY A 608 -3.25 -7.20 -11.72
N LEU A 609 -2.82 -6.66 -12.86
CA LEU A 609 -3.70 -6.42 -14.02
C LEU A 609 -4.27 -7.71 -14.58
N MET A 610 -3.43 -8.72 -14.77
CA MET A 610 -3.87 -10.01 -15.27
C MET A 610 -4.85 -10.68 -14.30
N GLY A 611 -4.65 -10.54 -12.98
CA GLY A 611 -5.57 -11.02 -11.96
C GLY A 611 -6.97 -10.37 -12.07
N VAL A 612 -7.04 -9.08 -12.37
CA VAL A 612 -8.32 -8.39 -12.61
C VAL A 612 -8.97 -8.87 -13.92
N LEU A 613 -8.18 -9.09 -14.99
CA LEU A 613 -8.70 -9.62 -16.26
C LEU A 613 -9.23 -11.04 -16.10
N LEU A 614 -8.52 -11.90 -15.35
CA LEU A 614 -8.96 -13.26 -15.04
C LEU A 614 -10.23 -13.26 -14.18
N ALA A 615 -10.36 -12.34 -13.22
CA ALA A 615 -11.62 -12.14 -12.49
C ALA A 615 -12.79 -11.83 -13.44
N GLY A 616 -12.55 -10.98 -14.45
CA GLY A 616 -13.52 -10.72 -15.51
C GLY A 616 -13.92 -11.99 -16.27
N ALA A 617 -12.94 -12.85 -16.60
CA ALA A 617 -13.19 -14.12 -17.26
C ALA A 617 -13.99 -15.10 -16.37
N VAL A 618 -13.69 -15.16 -15.07
CA VAL A 618 -14.46 -15.96 -14.09
C VAL A 618 -15.92 -15.52 -14.05
N VAL A 619 -16.18 -14.22 -13.91
CA VAL A 619 -17.54 -13.67 -13.87
C VAL A 619 -18.28 -13.90 -15.20
N ALA A 620 -17.60 -13.69 -16.34
CA ALA A 620 -18.22 -13.84 -17.67
C ALA A 620 -18.54 -15.31 -18.01
N SER A 621 -17.69 -16.25 -17.58
CA SER A 621 -17.87 -17.69 -17.85
C SER A 621 -18.74 -18.40 -16.81
N GLY A 622 -18.89 -17.84 -15.61
CA GLY A 622 -19.55 -18.49 -14.46
C GLY A 622 -18.77 -19.70 -13.90
N LYS A 623 -17.51 -19.89 -14.33
CA LYS A 623 -16.63 -20.98 -13.88
C LYS A 623 -15.54 -20.42 -12.98
N SER A 624 -15.23 -21.12 -11.88
CA SER A 624 -14.11 -20.75 -11.00
C SER A 624 -12.74 -20.80 -11.70
N GLU A 625 -12.61 -21.67 -12.67
CA GLU A 625 -11.38 -21.94 -13.42
C GLU A 625 -11.66 -21.94 -14.94
N PRO A 626 -11.87 -20.76 -15.56
CA PRO A 626 -12.35 -20.66 -16.93
C PRO A 626 -11.37 -21.14 -18.00
N ILE A 627 -10.07 -21.17 -17.67
CA ILE A 627 -8.99 -21.52 -18.60
C ILE A 627 -8.19 -22.76 -18.19
N ALA A 628 -8.67 -23.54 -17.21
CA ALA A 628 -8.02 -24.78 -16.80
C ALA A 628 -7.93 -25.78 -17.96
N LEU A 629 -6.74 -26.32 -18.21
CA LEU A 629 -6.46 -27.29 -19.29
C LEU A 629 -6.24 -28.71 -18.76
N VAL A 630 -5.82 -28.84 -17.49
CA VAL A 630 -5.54 -30.12 -16.82
C VAL A 630 -6.28 -30.20 -15.50
N GLY A 631 -6.50 -31.39 -15.00
CA GLY A 631 -7.18 -31.64 -13.72
C GLY A 631 -6.22 -32.13 -12.64
N ASP A 632 -6.78 -32.52 -11.47
CA ASP A 632 -6.05 -32.90 -10.25
C ASP A 632 -5.01 -34.01 -10.43
N ASN A 633 -5.18 -34.88 -11.43
CA ASN A 633 -4.22 -35.94 -11.74
C ASN A 633 -2.83 -35.41 -12.16
N PHE A 634 -2.73 -34.14 -12.57
CA PHE A 634 -1.49 -33.49 -12.97
C PHE A 634 -0.81 -32.72 -11.85
N LEU A 635 -1.39 -32.65 -10.66
CA LEU A 635 -0.97 -31.78 -9.57
C LEU A 635 0.52 -31.91 -9.18
N VAL A 636 1.04 -33.14 -9.06
CA VAL A 636 2.45 -33.37 -8.68
C VAL A 636 3.41 -32.87 -9.76
N ALA A 637 3.10 -33.15 -11.02
CA ALA A 637 3.91 -32.65 -12.15
C ALA A 637 3.83 -31.13 -12.27
N SER A 638 2.64 -30.56 -12.08
CA SER A 638 2.36 -29.12 -12.06
C SER A 638 3.15 -28.38 -10.99
N GLN A 639 3.31 -28.95 -9.79
CA GLN A 639 4.12 -28.36 -8.70
C GLN A 639 5.60 -28.27 -9.07
N TRP A 640 6.19 -29.36 -9.58
CA TRP A 640 7.60 -29.35 -9.98
C TRP A 640 7.85 -28.46 -11.18
N LEU A 641 6.97 -28.51 -12.17
CA LEU A 641 7.07 -27.70 -13.38
C LEU A 641 6.91 -26.21 -13.04
N GLY A 642 5.90 -25.86 -12.23
CA GLY A 642 5.65 -24.51 -11.77
C GLY A 642 6.85 -23.94 -11.01
N GLY A 643 7.38 -24.68 -10.04
CA GLY A 643 8.56 -24.27 -9.27
C GLY A 643 9.81 -24.08 -10.13
N ALA A 644 10.09 -25.02 -11.04
CA ALA A 644 11.25 -24.94 -11.94
C ALA A 644 11.15 -23.72 -12.88
N VAL A 645 9.97 -23.50 -13.48
CA VAL A 645 9.76 -22.35 -14.38
C VAL A 645 9.73 -21.04 -13.62
N PHE A 646 9.20 -21.02 -12.40
CA PHE A 646 9.26 -19.84 -11.52
C PHE A 646 10.71 -19.39 -11.30
N VAL A 647 11.59 -20.29 -10.88
CA VAL A 647 13.02 -20.00 -10.68
C VAL A 647 13.70 -19.59 -12.00
N ALA A 648 13.44 -20.32 -13.08
CA ALA A 648 14.01 -20.02 -14.40
C ALA A 648 13.61 -18.63 -14.90
N THR A 649 12.34 -18.24 -14.72
CA THR A 649 11.84 -16.91 -15.09
C THR A 649 12.55 -15.80 -14.31
N ILE A 650 12.73 -15.95 -12.99
CA ILE A 650 13.45 -14.99 -12.17
C ILE A 650 14.90 -14.82 -12.65
N LEU A 651 15.59 -15.95 -12.92
CA LEU A 651 16.97 -15.92 -13.41
C LEU A 651 17.07 -15.26 -14.80
N ALA A 652 16.12 -15.57 -15.69
CA ALA A 652 16.06 -14.95 -17.01
C ALA A 652 15.83 -13.44 -16.95
N LEU A 653 14.92 -12.98 -16.08
CA LEU A 653 14.63 -11.57 -15.89
C LEU A 653 15.85 -10.81 -15.35
N TYR A 654 16.57 -11.36 -14.37
CA TYR A 654 17.81 -10.74 -13.90
C TYR A 654 18.91 -10.72 -14.96
N ALA A 655 18.97 -11.73 -15.83
CA ALA A 655 19.87 -11.71 -16.97
C ALA A 655 19.50 -10.63 -17.99
N VAL A 656 18.21 -10.36 -18.21
CA VAL A 656 17.72 -9.24 -19.03
C VAL A 656 18.16 -7.90 -18.45
N ILE A 657 17.98 -7.68 -17.14
CA ILE A 657 18.47 -6.46 -16.48
C ILE A 657 19.98 -6.29 -16.67
N GLY A 658 20.75 -7.36 -16.51
CA GLY A 658 22.19 -7.33 -16.77
C GLY A 658 22.56 -6.99 -18.22
N ARG A 659 21.73 -7.33 -19.20
CA ARG A 659 21.90 -6.91 -20.62
C ARG A 659 21.52 -5.46 -20.83
N LEU A 660 20.39 -5.01 -20.26
CA LEU A 660 19.93 -3.62 -20.35
C LEU A 660 20.95 -2.64 -19.74
N SER A 661 21.58 -3.03 -18.63
CA SER A 661 22.63 -2.22 -18.01
C SER A 661 23.91 -2.13 -18.86
N ARG A 662 24.27 -3.20 -19.59
CA ARG A 662 25.43 -3.21 -20.50
C ARG A 662 25.20 -2.42 -21.78
N ALA A 663 23.99 -2.48 -22.34
CA ALA A 663 23.64 -1.70 -23.52
C ALA A 663 23.77 -0.19 -23.29
N LYS A 664 23.57 0.27 -22.06
CA LYS A 664 23.82 1.66 -21.63
C LYS A 664 25.31 2.03 -21.65
N ARG A 665 26.23 1.05 -21.51
CA ARG A 665 27.69 1.28 -21.53
C ARG A 665 28.31 1.34 -22.93
N GLY A 666 27.57 0.89 -23.93
CA GLY A 666 28.02 0.88 -25.33
C GLY A 666 27.64 2.14 -26.11
N LEU A 667 26.98 3.10 -25.44
CA LEU A 667 26.67 4.45 -25.91
C LEU A 667 27.59 5.48 -25.24
#